data_dd4e2cdccc89cc1c56603983570f81f0
#
_entry.id   dd4e2cdccc89cc1c56603983570f81f0
#
_cell.length_a   1.000
_cell.length_b   1.000
_cell.length_c   1.000
_cell.angle_alpha   90.00
_cell.angle_beta   90.00
_cell.angle_gamma   90.00
#
_symmetry.space_group_name_H-M   'P 1'
#
loop_
_entity.id
_entity.type
_entity.pdbx_description
1 polymer ?
#
loop_
_entity_poly.entity_id
_entity_poly.type
_entity_poly.pdbx_seq_one_letter_code
_entity_poly.pdbx_strand_id
1 'polypeptide(L)'
;MLPPALAHYPESDRRAFAIPPPLNPSKTRSRLQSEDLVVTVERFSAATNRINLAMIGDGYQVDELESRYQPTVRDSLDYFFTHPKAAPYPRYRAFFNVFRIDIASNDSGVDDLAQGIDRDTALGGENGCTDWTIGVCGADWALVHEAFDLAEKTADFVADWRLVLLNDDSYNAAAHYPAEGPLPIYSAHYQGRWDMRDIALHEGAHAWHYLADEYGGDSGIYPYGEPTEVNVTKDVSGAKWSEWLGYVMPDGAVVGAYEGGRYYDRGIFRPTLSSKMNGGPADCHYLGNDCGHHAVSIQKIILDLYRLVRPLDEYTPTSAILVDPERLSVKVIDPEVIKIDWSIDGRRIFQSGPETLVLEEHVKVPGVYQIAAHAYDEVVLHAFSNNAMPHPLDLVRRDFELLQQTVTWELELRDDDEDGVANIADNCVAEANGDQGDFDLDQLGDACDPDEDNDGLANTVDAFPRDESEWLDSDGDRVGDNADAFPFNASESVDTDGDGEGNNADLDDDNDGFTDGEELVDGTNPLSRFSCRAGCFNFDVDESRATQPLTDGLLIIRHLFGFSGDALTSGAVAVDAGRESSDAIASYLMVADSQLDIDGDGESTPLTDGLLLIRYLFGFSGDALIRGAMGIGATRATAESVEVYIKERVPVDL
;
A
#
# COMPACT_ATOMS: atom_id res chain seq x y z
N MET A 1 13.65 -4.30 35.22
CA MET A 1 15.12 -4.10 35.39
C MET A 1 15.41 -2.76 34.77
N LEU A 2 15.88 -1.79 35.56
CA LEU A 2 16.29 -0.47 35.05
C LEU A 2 17.36 -0.63 33.97
N PRO A 3 17.32 0.14 32.87
CA PRO A 3 18.37 0.08 31.85
C PRO A 3 19.71 0.53 32.47
N PRO A 4 20.84 -0.08 32.05
CA PRO A 4 22.15 0.16 32.64
C PRO A 4 22.77 1.55 32.41
N ALA A 5 22.05 2.48 31.81
CA ALA A 5 22.56 3.81 31.44
C ALA A 5 22.65 4.83 32.60
N LEU A 6 22.01 4.58 33.76
CA LEU A 6 22.03 5.53 34.88
C LEU A 6 23.31 5.48 35.75
N ALA A 7 24.24 4.57 35.47
CA ALA A 7 25.42 4.39 36.30
C ALA A 7 26.65 5.29 35.95
N HIS A 8 26.60 6.14 34.93
CA HIS A 8 27.79 6.78 34.35
C HIS A 8 27.79 8.30 34.31
N TYR A 9 26.95 8.99 35.09
CA TYR A 9 27.22 10.43 35.33
C TYR A 9 28.31 10.60 36.39
N PRO A 10 29.43 11.30 36.11
CA PRO A 10 30.39 11.64 37.13
C PRO A 10 29.71 12.44 38.23
N GLU A 11 30.08 12.21 39.47
CA GLU A 11 29.52 12.91 40.64
C GLU A 11 29.65 14.45 40.54
N SER A 12 30.61 14.96 39.73
CA SER A 12 30.80 16.36 39.41
C SER A 12 29.70 16.96 38.51
N ASP A 13 29.08 16.16 37.63
CA ASP A 13 27.97 16.63 36.77
C ASP A 13 26.62 16.59 37.51
N ARG A 14 26.52 15.76 38.55
CA ARG A 14 25.30 15.68 39.40
C ARG A 14 25.03 16.97 40.17
N ARG A 15 25.99 17.85 40.36
CA ARG A 15 25.80 19.14 41.05
C ARG A 15 25.07 20.19 40.21
N ALA A 16 25.01 20.03 38.92
CA ALA A 16 24.22 20.88 38.02
C ALA A 16 22.73 20.47 37.96
N PHE A 17 22.43 19.28 38.46
CA PHE A 17 21.06 18.69 38.47
C PHE A 17 20.63 18.26 39.89
N ALA A 18 21.14 18.89 40.92
CA ALA A 18 20.69 18.64 42.29
C ALA A 18 19.21 19.07 42.42
N ILE A 19 18.33 18.12 42.67
CA ILE A 19 16.94 18.36 43.01
C ILE A 19 16.90 19.36 44.14
N PRO A 20 16.30 20.55 43.99
CA PRO A 20 16.09 21.43 45.13
C PRO A 20 15.21 20.72 46.14
N PRO A 21 15.45 20.85 47.44
CA PRO A 21 14.52 20.35 48.43
C PRO A 21 13.14 21.00 48.19
N PRO A 22 12.02 20.30 48.46
CA PRO A 22 10.68 20.85 48.32
C PRO A 22 10.61 22.19 49.04
N LEU A 23 10.29 23.26 48.30
CA LEU A 23 10.39 24.65 48.77
C LEU A 23 9.34 24.96 49.85
N ASN A 24 8.36 24.10 50.08
CA ASN A 24 7.37 24.30 51.12
C ASN A 24 7.02 22.99 51.84
N PRO A 25 7.74 22.60 52.96
CA PRO A 25 7.45 21.36 53.69
C PRO A 25 6.16 21.43 54.51
N SER A 26 5.36 22.49 54.43
CA SER A 26 4.18 22.71 55.25
C SER A 26 2.85 22.22 54.61
N LYS A 27 2.81 21.85 53.36
CA LYS A 27 1.61 21.32 52.73
C LYS A 27 1.56 19.78 52.88
N THR A 28 0.78 19.30 53.84
CA THR A 28 0.36 17.90 53.86
C THR A 28 -0.72 17.72 52.79
N ARG A 29 -0.32 17.45 51.54
CA ARG A 29 -1.29 17.05 50.51
C ARG A 29 -1.79 15.64 50.78
N SER A 30 -3.09 15.40 50.54
CA SER A 30 -3.66 14.07 50.64
C SER A 30 -3.06 13.15 49.60
N ARG A 31 -2.83 11.90 49.95
CA ARG A 31 -2.39 10.88 49.02
C ARG A 31 -3.43 10.69 47.94
N LEU A 32 -2.98 10.65 46.66
CA LEU A 32 -3.87 10.44 45.51
C LEU A 32 -4.54 9.06 45.54
N GLN A 33 -5.79 9.02 45.10
CA GLN A 33 -6.57 7.80 44.98
C GLN A 33 -6.92 7.58 43.48
N SER A 34 -7.23 6.33 43.09
CA SER A 34 -7.59 6.02 41.69
C SER A 34 -8.84 6.75 41.20
N GLU A 35 -9.68 7.23 42.10
CA GLU A 35 -10.89 8.02 41.79
C GLU A 35 -10.57 9.51 41.53
N ASP A 36 -9.35 9.96 41.85
CA ASP A 36 -8.92 11.34 41.65
C ASP A 36 -8.44 11.60 40.21
N LEU A 37 -8.27 10.55 39.38
CA LEU A 37 -7.76 10.67 38.05
C LEU A 37 -8.54 9.85 37.01
N VAL A 38 -8.57 10.34 35.77
CA VAL A 38 -9.17 9.64 34.64
C VAL A 38 -8.09 9.48 33.56
N VAL A 39 -7.87 8.24 33.11
CA VAL A 39 -6.94 7.95 32.02
C VAL A 39 -7.73 7.81 30.72
N THR A 40 -7.38 8.61 29.73
CA THR A 40 -7.96 8.56 28.39
C THR A 40 -6.90 8.18 27.37
N VAL A 41 -7.23 7.24 26.50
CA VAL A 41 -6.36 6.88 25.38
C VAL A 41 -6.65 7.82 24.23
N GLU A 42 -5.72 8.72 23.93
CA GLU A 42 -5.82 9.67 22.81
C GLU A 42 -5.34 9.04 21.49
N ARG A 43 -4.42 8.08 21.58
CA ARG A 43 -3.91 7.31 20.45
C ARG A 43 -3.53 5.91 20.93
N PHE A 44 -4.08 4.89 20.27
CA PHE A 44 -3.88 3.51 20.72
C PHE A 44 -3.69 2.55 19.53
N SER A 45 -2.76 1.61 19.71
CA SER A 45 -2.64 0.39 18.93
C SER A 45 -2.81 -0.80 19.88
N ALA A 46 -3.53 -1.83 19.47
CA ALA A 46 -3.67 -3.07 20.24
C ALA A 46 -2.35 -3.84 20.41
N ALA A 47 -1.32 -3.51 19.60
CA ALA A 47 -0.02 -4.12 19.71
C ALA A 47 0.75 -3.60 20.93
N THR A 48 1.46 -4.49 21.62
CA THR A 48 2.29 -4.16 22.79
C THR A 48 3.63 -3.53 22.41
N ASN A 49 4.03 -3.61 21.15
CA ASN A 49 5.28 -3.07 20.60
C ASN A 49 5.10 -1.59 20.25
N ARG A 50 4.84 -0.75 21.25
CA ARG A 50 4.66 0.70 21.10
C ARG A 50 5.32 1.45 22.24
N ILE A 51 5.71 2.67 21.97
CA ILE A 51 6.18 3.62 22.97
C ILE A 51 4.97 4.26 23.63
N ASN A 52 4.83 4.10 24.92
CA ASN A 52 3.74 4.68 25.69
C ASN A 52 4.12 6.06 26.22
N LEU A 53 3.57 7.11 25.59
CA LEU A 53 3.69 8.49 26.06
C LEU A 53 2.52 8.81 26.99
N ALA A 54 2.82 9.11 28.26
CA ALA A 54 1.82 9.55 29.24
C ALA A 54 1.93 11.06 29.47
N MET A 55 0.82 11.77 29.40
CA MET A 55 0.73 13.22 29.58
C MET A 55 -0.20 13.54 30.74
N ILE A 56 0.26 14.37 31.68
CA ILE A 56 -0.52 14.80 32.84
C ILE A 56 -0.51 16.32 32.97
N GLY A 57 -1.65 16.88 33.41
CA GLY A 57 -1.76 18.32 33.67
C GLY A 57 -1.73 18.65 35.15
N ASP A 58 -1.21 19.84 35.52
CA ASP A 58 -1.36 20.38 36.86
C ASP A 58 -1.89 21.82 36.85
N GLY A 59 -2.65 22.20 37.89
CA GLY A 59 -3.26 23.49 38.01
C GLY A 59 -4.55 23.68 37.21
N TYR A 60 -5.18 22.61 36.74
CA TYR A 60 -6.47 22.65 36.03
C TYR A 60 -7.61 22.27 37.01
N GLN A 61 -8.63 23.14 37.14
CA GLN A 61 -9.83 22.81 37.86
C GLN A 61 -10.71 21.85 37.05
N VAL A 62 -11.74 21.24 37.70
CA VAL A 62 -12.63 20.25 37.06
C VAL A 62 -13.23 20.77 35.74
N ASP A 63 -13.72 22.01 35.72
CA ASP A 63 -14.30 22.65 34.53
C ASP A 63 -13.26 23.09 33.47
N GLU A 64 -12.01 23.18 33.84
CA GLU A 64 -10.90 23.48 32.95
C GLU A 64 -10.33 22.22 32.28
N LEU A 65 -10.60 21.01 32.81
CA LEU A 65 -10.12 19.77 32.20
C LEU A 65 -10.65 19.62 30.78
N GLU A 66 -11.94 19.76 30.54
CA GLU A 66 -12.55 19.65 29.22
C GLU A 66 -12.30 20.91 28.37
N SER A 67 -12.40 22.09 28.99
CA SER A 67 -12.38 23.36 28.24
C SER A 67 -10.98 23.87 27.90
N ARG A 68 -9.94 23.46 28.65
CA ARG A 68 -8.58 23.98 28.52
C ARG A 68 -7.53 22.88 28.41
N TYR A 69 -7.47 21.93 29.35
CA TYR A 69 -6.42 20.89 29.37
C TYR A 69 -6.49 19.95 28.17
N GLN A 70 -7.64 19.33 27.93
CA GLN A 70 -7.82 18.35 26.83
C GLN A 70 -7.54 18.95 25.44
N PRO A 71 -8.01 20.16 25.09
CA PRO A 71 -7.64 20.81 23.84
C PRO A 71 -6.13 21.07 23.72
N THR A 72 -5.48 21.48 24.81
CA THR A 72 -4.03 21.71 24.84
C THR A 72 -3.22 20.45 24.60
N VAL A 73 -3.63 19.32 25.21
CA VAL A 73 -2.99 18.02 24.94
C VAL A 73 -3.13 17.65 23.45
N ARG A 74 -4.34 17.79 22.89
CA ARG A 74 -4.57 17.47 21.46
C ARG A 74 -3.78 18.36 20.52
N ASP A 75 -3.72 19.65 20.79
CA ASP A 75 -2.91 20.60 20.00
C ASP A 75 -1.41 20.27 20.09
N SER A 76 -0.93 19.90 21.28
CA SER A 76 0.46 19.46 21.47
C SER A 76 0.76 18.17 20.72
N LEU A 77 -0.15 17.20 20.71
CA LEU A 77 -0.01 15.95 19.99
C LEU A 77 -0.08 16.15 18.47
N ASP A 78 -0.97 17.03 18.00
CA ASP A 78 -1.04 17.39 16.59
C ASP A 78 0.29 17.99 16.12
N TYR A 79 0.82 18.96 16.88
CA TYR A 79 2.15 19.51 16.58
C TYR A 79 3.23 18.44 16.57
N PHE A 80 3.29 17.58 17.60
CA PHE A 80 4.30 16.54 17.75
C PHE A 80 4.30 15.55 16.58
N PHE A 81 3.11 15.15 16.09
CA PHE A 81 2.99 14.10 15.09
C PHE A 81 2.72 14.58 13.66
N THR A 82 2.57 15.89 13.42
CA THR A 82 2.28 16.40 12.07
C THR A 82 3.19 17.54 11.64
N HIS A 83 3.73 18.33 12.60
CA HIS A 83 4.45 19.53 12.26
C HIS A 83 5.88 19.23 11.78
N PRO A 84 6.36 19.81 10.65
CA PRO A 84 7.69 19.53 10.10
C PRO A 84 8.86 19.78 11.08
N LYS A 85 8.72 20.78 11.96
CA LYS A 85 9.73 21.09 13.00
C LYS A 85 9.85 20.02 14.08
N ALA A 86 8.86 19.14 14.18
CA ALA A 86 8.87 18.01 15.10
C ALA A 86 9.59 16.78 14.52
N ALA A 87 10.20 16.87 13.34
CA ALA A 87 10.95 15.74 12.77
C ALA A 87 11.99 15.19 13.77
N PRO A 88 12.10 13.83 13.91
CA PRO A 88 11.54 12.80 13.02
C PRO A 88 10.16 12.23 13.43
N TYR A 89 9.54 12.71 14.52
CA TYR A 89 8.34 12.09 15.10
C TYR A 89 7.13 11.96 14.15
N PRO A 90 6.86 12.91 13.22
CA PRO A 90 5.76 12.74 12.27
C PRO A 90 5.86 11.47 11.43
N ARG A 91 7.09 11.06 11.06
CA ARG A 91 7.33 9.80 10.35
C ARG A 91 7.00 8.59 11.22
N TYR A 92 7.33 8.63 12.50
CA TYR A 92 7.21 7.51 13.44
C TYR A 92 5.95 7.57 14.31
N ARG A 93 4.94 8.31 13.88
CA ARG A 93 3.70 8.51 14.64
C ARG A 93 2.98 7.21 15.05
N ALA A 94 3.08 6.16 14.23
CA ALA A 94 2.47 4.87 14.52
C ALA A 94 3.22 4.05 15.59
N PHE A 95 4.43 4.49 15.98
CA PHE A 95 5.22 3.86 17.03
C PHE A 95 4.73 4.20 18.44
N PHE A 96 3.73 5.09 18.58
CA PHE A 96 3.30 5.62 19.86
C PHE A 96 1.88 5.22 20.22
N ASN A 97 1.70 4.82 21.47
CA ASN A 97 0.45 4.97 22.21
C ASN A 97 0.52 6.24 23.05
N VAL A 98 -0.59 6.94 23.22
CA VAL A 98 -0.65 8.16 24.01
C VAL A 98 -1.76 8.05 25.05
N PHE A 99 -1.39 8.28 26.29
CA PHE A 99 -2.28 8.27 27.45
C PHE A 99 -2.36 9.68 28.05
N ARG A 100 -3.54 10.26 28.03
CA ARG A 100 -3.84 11.49 28.73
C ARG A 100 -4.36 11.18 30.12
N ILE A 101 -3.80 11.81 31.14
CA ILE A 101 -4.19 11.65 32.53
C ILE A 101 -4.83 12.96 33.00
N ASP A 102 -6.14 12.92 33.22
CA ASP A 102 -6.92 14.04 33.71
C ASP A 102 -6.95 13.98 35.23
N ILE A 103 -6.39 14.98 35.90
CA ILE A 103 -6.41 15.16 37.36
C ILE A 103 -6.82 16.60 37.67
N ALA A 104 -7.79 16.76 38.58
CA ALA A 104 -8.26 18.08 38.93
C ALA A 104 -7.50 18.68 40.11
N SER A 105 -7.13 19.94 39.98
CA SER A 105 -6.61 20.80 41.04
C SER A 105 -7.77 21.55 41.75
N ASN A 106 -7.59 21.92 43.01
CA ASN A 106 -8.55 22.77 43.72
C ASN A 106 -8.47 24.22 43.20
N ASP A 107 -7.29 24.70 42.89
CA ASP A 107 -7.05 26.03 42.35
C ASP A 107 -6.62 25.99 40.85
N SER A 108 -7.03 27.03 40.09
CA SER A 108 -6.57 27.23 38.71
C SER A 108 -5.21 27.90 38.69
N GLY A 109 -4.29 27.40 37.83
CA GLY A 109 -2.90 27.87 37.73
C GLY A 109 -1.97 27.15 38.70
N VAL A 110 -0.71 27.53 38.72
CA VAL A 110 0.34 26.95 39.58
C VAL A 110 0.86 27.99 40.56
N ASP A 111 1.65 27.58 41.56
CA ASP A 111 2.32 28.49 42.47
C ASP A 111 3.21 29.51 41.70
N ASP A 112 3.20 30.78 42.07
CA ASP A 112 4.14 31.79 41.57
C ASP A 112 4.99 32.30 42.75
N LEU A 113 6.15 31.72 42.86
CA LEU A 113 7.07 32.01 43.97
C LEU A 113 7.61 33.45 43.93
N ALA A 114 7.74 34.03 42.74
CA ALA A 114 8.23 35.41 42.59
C ALA A 114 7.19 36.44 43.05
N GLN A 115 5.88 36.10 42.91
CA GLN A 115 4.77 36.95 43.34
C GLN A 115 4.21 36.57 44.72
N GLY A 116 4.71 35.47 45.32
CA GLY A 116 4.21 34.95 46.57
C GLY A 116 2.81 34.38 46.47
N ILE A 117 2.44 33.88 45.31
CA ILE A 117 1.12 33.21 45.06
C ILE A 117 1.25 31.74 45.40
N ASP A 118 0.36 31.28 46.25
CA ASP A 118 0.30 29.91 46.74
C ASP A 118 -1.06 29.30 46.31
N ARG A 119 -1.05 28.18 45.59
CA ARG A 119 -2.23 27.50 45.02
C ARG A 119 -2.28 26.05 45.48
N ASP A 120 -3.49 25.55 45.67
CA ASP A 120 -3.72 24.14 45.99
C ASP A 120 -3.92 23.34 44.73
N THR A 121 -2.78 22.92 44.11
CA THR A 121 -2.76 22.13 42.89
C THR A 121 -2.53 20.66 43.18
N ALA A 122 -2.95 19.78 42.24
CA ALA A 122 -2.88 18.33 42.41
C ALA A 122 -1.43 17.81 42.52
N LEU A 123 -0.50 18.40 41.73
CA LEU A 123 0.88 17.94 41.62
C LEU A 123 1.91 18.95 42.16
N GLY A 124 1.43 20.07 42.72
CA GLY A 124 2.31 21.11 43.28
C GLY A 124 3.20 21.83 42.27
N GLY A 125 2.64 22.11 41.10
CA GLY A 125 3.35 22.89 40.08
C GLY A 125 3.73 24.27 40.55
N GLU A 126 4.95 24.72 40.22
CA GLU A 126 5.55 25.97 40.68
C GLU A 126 6.17 26.73 39.50
N ASN A 127 6.07 28.06 39.56
CA ASN A 127 6.74 29.02 38.68
C ASN A 127 7.37 30.16 39.46
N GLY A 128 8.13 31.03 38.82
CA GLY A 128 8.72 32.23 39.44
C GLY A 128 9.92 31.94 40.33
N CYS A 129 10.69 30.89 40.14
CA CYS A 129 11.92 30.58 40.83
C CYS A 129 12.95 31.70 40.65
N THR A 130 13.57 32.12 41.74
CA THR A 130 14.55 33.23 41.73
C THR A 130 15.98 32.79 41.59
N ASP A 131 16.27 31.51 41.64
CA ASP A 131 17.64 30.98 41.54
C ASP A 131 17.95 30.53 40.10
N TRP A 132 18.55 31.42 39.34
CA TRP A 132 19.01 31.21 37.96
C TRP A 132 20.06 30.10 37.81
N THR A 133 20.67 29.63 38.90
CA THR A 133 21.63 28.52 38.87
C THR A 133 20.94 27.15 38.80
N ILE A 134 19.65 27.09 39.11
CA ILE A 134 18.80 25.89 39.05
C ILE A 134 17.63 26.11 38.07
N GLY A 135 17.44 27.31 37.63
CA GLY A 135 16.72 27.85 36.46
C GLY A 135 15.26 27.50 36.27
N VAL A 136 14.69 26.49 36.89
CA VAL A 136 13.35 26.02 36.58
C VAL A 136 12.65 25.55 37.84
N CYS A 137 11.50 26.13 38.07
CA CYS A 137 10.49 25.61 38.98
C CYS A 137 9.93 24.31 38.43
N GLY A 138 9.48 23.47 39.29
CA GLY A 138 9.02 22.12 38.93
C GLY A 138 7.62 21.85 39.45
N ALA A 139 7.50 20.74 40.11
CA ALA A 139 6.32 20.25 40.79
C ALA A 139 6.76 19.42 42.01
N ASP A 140 5.83 18.97 42.82
CA ASP A 140 6.13 17.94 43.81
C ASP A 140 6.37 16.60 43.11
N TRP A 141 7.63 16.25 42.89
CA TRP A 141 8.00 15.05 42.12
C TRP A 141 7.46 13.77 42.72
N ALA A 142 7.28 13.71 44.06
CA ALA A 142 6.71 12.55 44.68
C ALA A 142 5.24 12.38 44.27
N LEU A 143 4.47 13.47 44.22
CA LEU A 143 3.09 13.46 43.74
C LEU A 143 3.00 13.19 42.24
N VAL A 144 3.89 13.77 41.44
CA VAL A 144 3.93 13.51 40.00
C VAL A 144 4.15 12.02 39.71
N HIS A 145 5.13 11.41 40.38
CA HIS A 145 5.40 9.99 40.19
C HIS A 145 4.26 9.13 40.73
N GLU A 146 3.68 9.47 41.91
CA GLU A 146 2.51 8.77 42.44
C GLU A 146 1.33 8.82 41.46
N ALA A 147 1.10 9.97 40.78
CA ALA A 147 0.01 10.11 39.80
C ALA A 147 0.24 9.23 38.55
N PHE A 148 1.47 9.22 38.02
CA PHE A 148 1.80 8.33 36.89
C PHE A 148 1.67 6.86 37.29
N ASP A 149 2.22 6.43 38.40
CA ASP A 149 2.15 5.05 38.89
C ASP A 149 0.70 4.60 39.13
N LEU A 150 -0.14 5.52 39.59
CA LEU A 150 -1.57 5.25 39.80
C LEU A 150 -2.32 5.14 38.47
N ALA A 151 -2.01 6.00 37.49
CA ALA A 151 -2.57 5.96 36.16
C ALA A 151 -2.17 4.68 35.41
N GLU A 152 -0.90 4.29 35.50
CA GLU A 152 -0.36 3.06 34.93
C GLU A 152 -1.09 1.82 35.46
N LYS A 153 -1.33 1.77 36.77
CA LYS A 153 -2.09 0.67 37.41
C LYS A 153 -3.56 0.69 37.02
N THR A 154 -4.17 1.88 36.89
CA THR A 154 -5.60 2.04 36.62
C THR A 154 -5.95 1.64 35.18
N ALA A 155 -5.08 1.94 34.22
CA ALA A 155 -5.31 1.70 32.80
C ALA A 155 -4.45 0.56 32.20
N ASP A 156 -3.74 -0.21 33.06
CA ASP A 156 -2.91 -1.38 32.69
C ASP A 156 -1.88 -1.08 31.57
N PHE A 157 -1.07 -0.05 31.77
CA PHE A 157 0.04 0.29 30.88
C PHE A 157 1.30 0.63 31.69
N VAL A 158 2.43 0.75 31.02
CA VAL A 158 3.69 1.28 31.58
C VAL A 158 4.15 2.42 30.66
N ALA A 159 4.36 3.61 31.21
CA ALA A 159 4.83 4.75 30.45
C ALA A 159 6.35 4.64 30.20
N ASP A 160 6.73 4.63 28.90
CA ASP A 160 8.13 4.79 28.49
C ASP A 160 8.56 6.25 28.58
N TRP A 161 7.65 7.15 28.22
CA TRP A 161 7.84 8.61 28.27
C TRP A 161 6.71 9.26 29.05
N ARG A 162 7.10 10.23 29.88
CA ARG A 162 6.19 11.00 30.73
C ARG A 162 6.35 12.48 30.41
N LEU A 163 5.28 13.28 30.46
CA LEU A 163 5.27 14.72 30.19
C LEU A 163 4.27 15.43 31.10
N VAL A 164 4.70 16.54 31.72
CA VAL A 164 3.84 17.36 32.60
C VAL A 164 3.53 18.70 31.94
N LEU A 165 2.24 19.08 31.92
CA LEU A 165 1.72 20.34 31.41
C LEU A 165 1.21 21.20 32.57
N LEU A 166 1.83 22.36 32.78
CA LEU A 166 1.38 23.30 33.80
C LEU A 166 0.33 24.26 33.23
N ASN A 167 -0.77 24.47 33.94
CA ASN A 167 -1.74 25.52 33.67
C ASN A 167 -1.17 26.89 34.05
N ASP A 168 -0.25 27.38 33.26
CA ASP A 168 0.49 28.63 33.55
C ASP A 168 0.67 29.42 32.28
N ASP A 169 0.47 30.76 32.41
CA ASP A 169 0.61 31.72 31.30
C ASP A 169 2.02 32.35 31.27
N SER A 170 2.90 32.06 32.24
CA SER A 170 4.28 32.52 32.30
C SER A 170 5.20 31.50 31.59
N TYR A 171 6.38 31.93 31.16
CA TYR A 171 7.35 31.01 30.58
C TYR A 171 7.99 30.14 31.68
N ASN A 172 7.84 28.87 31.57
CA ASN A 172 8.51 27.86 32.38
C ASN A 172 8.64 26.56 31.59
N ALA A 173 9.86 26.03 31.46
CA ALA A 173 10.08 24.73 30.85
C ALA A 173 11.42 24.13 31.30
N ALA A 174 11.48 22.84 31.53
CA ALA A 174 12.71 22.11 31.86
C ALA A 174 12.56 20.59 31.67
N ALA A 175 13.72 19.97 31.49
CA ALA A 175 13.89 18.54 31.69
C ALA A 175 14.45 18.25 33.08
N HIS A 176 13.71 17.53 33.90
CA HIS A 176 14.15 17.07 35.21
C HIS A 176 14.60 15.60 35.15
N TYR A 177 15.60 15.28 36.00
CA TYR A 177 16.17 13.93 36.08
C TYR A 177 16.02 13.36 37.51
N PRO A 178 14.78 13.12 37.99
CA PRO A 178 14.57 12.45 39.27
C PRO A 178 15.08 11.01 39.23
N ALA A 179 15.19 10.37 40.40
CA ALA A 179 15.67 9.00 40.52
C ALA A 179 14.80 7.99 39.74
N GLU A 180 13.54 8.32 39.55
CA GLU A 180 12.50 7.52 38.90
C GLU A 180 12.53 7.64 37.36
N GLY A 181 13.32 8.53 36.79
CA GLY A 181 13.50 8.73 35.38
C GLY A 181 13.33 10.16 34.89
N PRO A 182 13.78 10.47 33.69
CA PRO A 182 13.73 11.83 33.14
C PRO A 182 12.29 12.26 32.83
N LEU A 183 11.98 13.53 33.11
CA LEU A 183 10.66 14.08 33.02
C LEU A 183 10.68 15.52 32.50
N PRO A 184 10.19 15.79 31.28
CA PRO A 184 9.98 17.16 30.80
C PRO A 184 8.72 17.77 31.41
N ILE A 185 8.78 19.05 31.71
CA ILE A 185 7.69 19.86 32.22
C ILE A 185 7.67 21.21 31.49
N TYR A 186 6.49 21.75 31.20
CA TYR A 186 6.39 23.07 30.59
C TYR A 186 5.06 23.78 30.89
N SER A 187 5.11 25.13 30.86
CA SER A 187 3.93 26.00 30.94
C SER A 187 3.13 25.95 29.64
N ALA A 188 1.94 25.37 29.67
CA ALA A 188 1.19 25.04 28.48
C ALA A 188 0.48 26.24 27.80
N HIS A 189 0.34 27.36 28.50
CA HIS A 189 -0.48 28.50 28.04
C HIS A 189 0.32 29.81 27.84
N TYR A 190 1.65 29.78 27.92
CA TYR A 190 2.46 30.93 27.65
C TYR A 190 2.23 31.44 26.22
N GLN A 191 1.87 32.74 26.09
CA GLN A 191 1.57 33.39 24.82
C GLN A 191 2.65 34.42 24.41
N GLY A 192 3.88 34.24 24.88
CA GLY A 192 5.00 35.07 24.52
C GLY A 192 5.54 34.75 23.13
N ARG A 193 6.83 35.08 22.93
CA ARG A 193 7.49 34.88 21.62
C ARG A 193 7.85 33.41 21.28
N TRP A 194 7.63 32.48 22.22
CA TRP A 194 8.02 31.08 22.10
C TRP A 194 6.78 30.20 21.85
N ASP A 195 6.90 29.27 20.93
CA ASP A 195 5.88 28.19 20.81
C ASP A 195 6.17 27.14 21.88
N MET A 196 5.29 27.02 22.86
CA MET A 196 5.50 26.07 23.97
C MET A 196 5.47 24.61 23.53
N ARG A 197 4.84 24.30 22.39
CA ARG A 197 4.86 22.94 21.81
C ARG A 197 6.26 22.61 21.29
N ASP A 198 6.95 23.61 20.73
CA ASP A 198 8.34 23.50 20.26
C ASP A 198 9.30 23.36 21.44
N ILE A 199 9.05 24.11 22.53
CA ILE A 199 9.79 23.99 23.79
C ILE A 199 9.56 22.61 24.43
N ALA A 200 8.34 22.06 24.43
CA ALA A 200 8.07 20.71 24.92
C ALA A 200 8.91 19.64 24.22
N LEU A 201 9.13 19.80 22.90
CA LEU A 201 10.03 18.92 22.12
C LEU A 201 11.51 19.14 22.47
N HIS A 202 11.93 20.37 22.78
CA HIS A 202 13.28 20.67 23.24
C HIS A 202 13.55 19.98 24.59
N GLU A 203 12.66 20.17 25.58
CA GLU A 203 12.80 19.55 26.90
C GLU A 203 12.66 18.01 26.82
N GLY A 204 11.78 17.52 25.94
CA GLY A 204 11.68 16.09 25.61
C GLY A 204 12.98 15.53 25.02
N ALA A 205 13.68 16.30 24.19
CA ALA A 205 14.95 15.90 23.62
C ALA A 205 16.05 15.74 24.69
N HIS A 206 16.05 16.59 25.71
CA HIS A 206 16.87 16.36 26.88
C HIS A 206 16.47 15.11 27.65
N ALA A 207 15.20 15.02 28.00
CA ALA A 207 14.69 13.97 28.89
C ALA A 207 14.73 12.57 28.26
N TRP A 208 14.24 12.43 27.03
CA TRP A 208 14.06 11.13 26.38
C TRP A 208 15.27 10.67 25.57
N HIS A 209 16.10 11.63 25.07
CA HIS A 209 17.20 11.35 24.15
C HIS A 209 18.58 11.75 24.69
N TYR A 210 18.63 12.37 25.88
CA TYR A 210 19.88 12.83 26.48
C TYR A 210 20.69 13.74 25.54
N LEU A 211 20.01 14.66 24.84
CA LEU A 211 20.66 15.69 24.06
C LEU A 211 21.06 16.88 24.95
N ALA A 212 22.21 17.44 24.71
CA ALA A 212 22.68 18.64 25.41
C ALA A 212 22.13 19.92 24.79
N ASP A 213 22.03 20.98 25.57
CA ASP A 213 21.93 22.34 25.03
C ASP A 213 23.15 22.68 24.19
N GLU A 214 22.90 23.25 23.01
CA GLU A 214 23.94 23.61 22.05
C GLU A 214 24.27 25.10 22.06
N TYR A 215 23.53 25.91 22.84
CA TYR A 215 23.83 27.33 22.95
C TYR A 215 25.02 27.59 23.88
N GLY A 216 25.80 28.60 23.49
CA GLY A 216 26.84 29.16 24.31
C GLY A 216 26.29 30.06 25.42
N GLY A 217 27.13 30.60 26.23
CA GLY A 217 26.80 31.54 27.31
C GLY A 217 28.04 32.22 27.83
N ASP A 218 27.90 33.11 28.76
CA ASP A 218 29.03 33.90 29.34
C ASP A 218 29.95 33.08 30.27
N SER A 219 29.82 31.72 30.27
CA SER A 219 30.53 30.84 31.19
C SER A 219 32.01 30.58 30.83
N GLY A 220 32.50 31.08 29.69
CA GLY A 220 33.91 31.01 29.29
C GLY A 220 34.31 29.66 28.67
N ILE A 221 35.38 29.02 29.19
CA ILE A 221 35.90 27.77 28.63
C ILE A 221 35.27 26.56 29.37
N TYR A 222 34.73 25.59 28.62
CA TYR A 222 34.17 24.35 29.17
C TYR A 222 35.22 23.60 30.02
N PRO A 223 34.99 23.42 31.33
CA PRO A 223 36.04 22.93 32.23
C PRO A 223 36.02 21.41 32.45
N TYR A 224 34.99 20.68 31.93
CA TYR A 224 34.75 19.27 32.26
C TYR A 224 35.37 18.31 31.23
N GLY A 225 35.22 17.02 31.46
CA GLY A 225 35.59 15.95 30.53
C GLY A 225 34.83 15.96 29.20
N GLU A 226 35.04 14.95 28.39
CA GLU A 226 34.25 14.76 27.16
C GLU A 226 32.78 14.53 27.54
N PRO A 227 31.82 15.28 26.97
CA PRO A 227 30.39 15.06 27.22
C PRO A 227 29.94 13.67 26.78
N THR A 228 28.95 13.12 27.45
CA THR A 228 28.31 11.85 27.05
C THR A 228 27.30 12.04 25.93
N GLU A 229 26.70 13.20 25.84
CA GLU A 229 25.70 13.56 24.85
C GLU A 229 26.29 13.56 23.44
N VAL A 230 25.53 13.04 22.47
CA VAL A 230 26.03 12.83 21.11
C VAL A 230 26.16 14.10 20.30
N ASN A 231 25.44 15.15 20.67
CA ASN A 231 25.36 16.42 19.96
C ASN A 231 26.34 17.49 20.47
N VAL A 232 27.24 17.15 21.39
CA VAL A 232 28.31 18.02 21.83
C VAL A 232 29.61 17.24 22.05
N THR A 233 30.78 17.91 21.83
CA THR A 233 32.11 17.27 22.00
C THR A 233 33.17 18.29 22.34
N LYS A 234 34.26 17.88 22.97
CA LYS A 234 35.50 18.67 23.13
C LYS A 234 36.42 18.57 21.93
N ASP A 235 36.16 17.61 21.04
CA ASP A 235 36.97 17.38 19.85
C ASP A 235 36.62 18.37 18.74
N VAL A 236 37.55 19.27 18.44
CA VAL A 236 37.44 20.27 17.38
C VAL A 236 37.23 19.69 16.00
N SER A 237 37.57 18.42 15.79
CA SER A 237 37.32 17.75 14.51
C SER A 237 35.87 17.25 14.34
N GLY A 238 35.08 17.20 15.42
CA GLY A 238 33.73 16.65 15.40
C GLY A 238 33.70 15.13 15.16
N ALA A 239 34.75 14.39 15.59
CA ALA A 239 34.87 12.96 15.37
C ALA A 239 33.68 12.16 15.93
N LYS A 240 32.96 12.68 16.94
CA LYS A 240 31.78 12.07 17.54
C LYS A 240 30.63 11.87 16.54
N TRP A 241 30.57 12.69 15.50
CA TRP A 241 29.59 12.62 14.38
C TRP A 241 30.27 12.67 13.01
N SER A 242 31.40 11.99 12.88
CA SER A 242 32.25 11.97 11.68
C SER A 242 31.49 11.54 10.41
N GLU A 243 30.49 10.67 10.55
CA GLU A 243 29.63 10.20 9.46
C GLU A 243 28.73 11.30 8.85
N TRP A 244 28.54 12.40 9.58
CA TRP A 244 27.71 13.53 9.16
C TRP A 244 28.54 14.75 8.73
N LEU A 245 29.84 14.81 8.96
CA LEU A 245 30.68 15.97 8.63
C LEU A 245 30.55 16.32 7.13
N GLY A 246 30.26 17.62 6.88
CA GLY A 246 30.05 18.13 5.52
C GLY A 246 28.67 17.86 4.93
N TYR A 247 27.79 17.16 5.64
CA TYR A 247 26.40 16.98 5.19
C TYR A 247 25.67 18.32 5.17
N VAL A 248 25.03 18.61 4.02
CA VAL A 248 24.18 19.79 3.86
C VAL A 248 22.75 19.38 4.19
N MET A 249 22.20 19.98 5.22
CA MET A 249 20.83 19.74 5.65
C MET A 249 19.81 20.36 4.68
N PRO A 250 18.54 19.93 4.70
CA PRO A 250 17.50 20.50 3.83
C PRO A 250 17.29 22.02 3.95
N ASP A 251 17.59 22.59 5.12
CA ASP A 251 17.55 24.03 5.40
C ASP A 251 18.82 24.78 4.94
N GLY A 252 19.82 24.07 4.40
CA GLY A 252 21.10 24.59 3.94
C GLY A 252 22.18 24.66 5.00
N ALA A 253 21.91 24.32 6.26
CA ALA A 253 22.92 24.23 7.30
C ALA A 253 23.89 23.07 7.00
N VAL A 254 25.19 23.29 7.29
CA VAL A 254 26.24 22.30 7.08
C VAL A 254 26.65 21.69 8.41
N VAL A 255 26.66 20.37 8.52
CA VAL A 255 27.17 19.68 9.71
C VAL A 255 28.70 19.84 9.77
N GLY A 256 29.19 20.39 10.85
CA GLY A 256 30.61 20.65 11.10
C GLY A 256 30.98 20.44 12.57
N ALA A 257 31.93 21.24 13.07
CA ALA A 257 32.22 21.37 14.48
C ALA A 257 32.34 22.87 14.79
N TYR A 258 31.29 23.38 15.42
CA TYR A 258 31.14 24.81 15.71
C TYR A 258 31.34 25.04 17.21
N GLU A 259 32.24 25.95 17.57
CA GLU A 259 32.57 26.20 18.96
C GLU A 259 31.38 26.83 19.71
N GLY A 260 31.18 26.40 20.95
CA GLY A 260 30.09 26.77 21.85
C GLY A 260 29.10 25.64 22.10
N GLY A 261 28.53 25.61 23.30
CA GLY A 261 27.53 24.59 23.74
C GLY A 261 27.57 24.43 25.26
N ARG A 262 26.54 23.80 25.84
CA ARG A 262 26.38 23.57 27.28
C ARG A 262 26.65 24.84 28.13
N TYR A 263 26.13 25.99 27.68
CA TYR A 263 26.29 27.31 28.31
C TYR A 263 27.73 27.87 28.29
N TYR A 264 28.66 27.27 27.52
CA TYR A 264 30.05 27.72 27.40
C TYR A 264 30.35 28.21 25.99
N ASP A 265 31.13 29.29 25.88
CA ASP A 265 31.47 29.87 24.57
C ASP A 265 32.62 29.13 23.87
N ARG A 266 33.50 28.47 24.64
CA ARG A 266 34.74 27.88 24.12
C ARG A 266 35.03 26.51 24.72
N GLY A 267 35.83 25.73 23.99
CA GLY A 267 36.33 24.42 24.44
C GLY A 267 35.31 23.30 24.37
N ILE A 268 34.17 23.53 23.74
CA ILE A 268 33.14 22.57 23.44
C ILE A 268 32.55 22.91 22.06
N PHE A 269 32.13 21.91 21.31
CA PHE A 269 31.70 22.05 19.92
C PHE A 269 30.36 21.36 19.72
N ARG A 270 29.55 21.88 18.77
CA ARG A 270 28.24 21.41 18.35
C ARG A 270 28.18 21.16 16.83
N PRO A 271 27.27 20.35 16.31
CA PRO A 271 27.24 19.97 14.89
C PRO A 271 26.84 21.09 13.93
N THR A 272 25.99 22.04 14.37
CA THR A 272 25.46 23.11 13.52
C THR A 272 25.44 24.44 14.28
N LEU A 273 25.34 25.56 13.55
CA LEU A 273 25.21 26.89 14.15
C LEU A 273 23.82 27.12 14.74
N SER A 274 22.80 26.48 14.20
CA SER A 274 21.41 26.58 14.66
C SER A 274 20.74 25.21 14.67
N SER A 275 19.97 24.94 15.73
CA SER A 275 19.17 23.71 15.87
C SER A 275 18.11 23.91 16.94
N LYS A 276 17.19 22.96 17.09
CA LYS A 276 16.22 22.93 18.19
C LYS A 276 16.93 23.00 19.59
N MET A 277 18.12 22.42 19.70
CA MET A 277 18.91 22.41 20.95
C MET A 277 19.81 23.62 21.10
N ASN A 278 19.84 24.57 20.16
CA ASN A 278 20.72 25.74 20.17
C ASN A 278 19.93 27.03 20.34
N GLY A 279 19.75 27.44 21.59
CA GLY A 279 19.37 28.79 21.92
C GLY A 279 17.89 29.11 21.96
N GLY A 280 17.06 28.10 22.05
CA GLY A 280 15.63 28.33 22.10
C GLY A 280 15.06 29.02 20.85
N PRO A 281 13.74 29.15 20.74
CA PRO A 281 13.06 29.64 19.54
C PRO A 281 13.45 31.05 19.07
N ALA A 282 14.15 31.86 19.90
CA ALA A 282 14.53 33.23 19.53
C ALA A 282 15.58 33.32 18.43
N ASP A 283 16.63 32.50 18.51
CA ASP A 283 17.72 32.57 17.54
C ASP A 283 17.29 31.90 16.21
N CYS A 284 16.42 30.93 16.29
CA CYS A 284 15.78 30.33 15.14
C CYS A 284 14.87 31.31 14.40
N HIS A 285 14.10 32.12 15.12
CA HIS A 285 13.24 33.14 14.53
C HIS A 285 14.01 34.33 13.95
N TYR A 286 15.10 34.71 14.59
CA TYR A 286 15.90 35.88 14.16
C TYR A 286 16.64 35.67 12.85
N LEU A 287 17.01 34.44 12.53
CA LEU A 287 17.75 34.11 11.30
C LEU A 287 16.84 33.66 10.16
N GLY A 288 15.50 33.61 10.37
CA GLY A 288 14.55 33.10 9.37
C GLY A 288 14.70 31.60 9.08
N ASN A 289 15.47 30.90 9.91
CA ASN A 289 15.74 29.49 9.76
C ASN A 289 14.71 28.65 10.55
N ASP A 290 14.30 27.58 9.96
CA ASP A 290 13.35 26.63 10.53
C ASP A 290 14.12 25.69 11.46
N CYS A 291 14.03 25.89 12.78
CA CYS A 291 14.80 25.14 13.75
C CYS A 291 14.18 23.78 14.07
N GLY A 292 14.38 22.84 13.19
CA GLY A 292 14.28 21.42 13.48
C GLY A 292 15.51 20.90 14.24
N HIS A 293 15.49 19.63 14.58
CA HIS A 293 16.70 18.93 14.99
C HIS A 293 17.64 18.77 13.80
N HIS A 294 18.95 18.91 14.02
CA HIS A 294 19.93 18.59 12.99
C HIS A 294 20.15 17.07 12.84
N ALA A 295 20.85 16.65 11.77
CA ALA A 295 21.03 15.26 11.40
C ALA A 295 21.54 14.35 12.54
N VAL A 296 22.50 14.83 13.35
CA VAL A 296 23.05 14.06 14.48
C VAL A 296 21.97 13.79 15.55
N SER A 297 21.17 14.80 15.88
CA SER A 297 20.06 14.65 16.84
C SER A 297 18.93 13.80 16.28
N ILE A 298 18.56 13.95 15.00
CA ILE A 298 17.56 13.12 14.32
C ILE A 298 18.00 11.65 14.36
N GLN A 299 19.23 11.33 13.99
CA GLN A 299 19.77 9.98 14.07
C GLN A 299 19.65 9.41 15.49
N LYS A 300 20.05 10.18 16.50
CA LYS A 300 19.94 9.74 17.91
C LYS A 300 18.50 9.45 18.31
N ILE A 301 17.57 10.35 17.98
CA ILE A 301 16.14 10.17 18.25
C ILE A 301 15.63 8.87 17.61
N ILE A 302 15.89 8.65 16.32
CA ILE A 302 15.45 7.44 15.62
C ILE A 302 16.02 6.18 16.26
N LEU A 303 17.31 6.16 16.56
CA LEU A 303 17.95 5.01 17.21
C LEU A 303 17.35 4.73 18.59
N ASP A 304 16.97 5.76 19.34
CA ASP A 304 16.32 5.58 20.64
C ASP A 304 14.89 5.04 20.51
N LEU A 305 14.13 5.47 19.49
CA LEU A 305 12.83 4.87 19.21
C LEU A 305 12.97 3.36 18.98
N TYR A 306 13.91 2.93 18.14
CA TYR A 306 14.14 1.49 17.86
C TYR A 306 14.78 0.70 19.00
N ARG A 307 15.22 1.34 20.07
CA ARG A 307 15.58 0.65 21.33
C ARG A 307 14.36 0.25 22.14
N LEU A 308 13.25 0.96 21.96
CA LEU A 308 11.97 0.73 22.65
C LEU A 308 11.03 -0.17 21.85
N VAL A 309 11.08 -0.11 20.52
CA VAL A 309 10.21 -0.87 19.62
C VAL A 309 11.01 -1.68 18.60
N ARG A 310 10.34 -2.60 17.91
CA ARG A 310 10.90 -3.42 16.85
C ARG A 310 10.13 -3.23 15.54
N PRO A 311 10.73 -3.50 14.37
CA PRO A 311 10.05 -3.44 13.07
C PRO A 311 8.80 -4.31 12.97
N LEU A 312 8.79 -5.50 13.61
CA LEU A 312 7.67 -6.45 13.57
C LEU A 312 6.87 -6.44 14.87
N ASP A 313 5.55 -6.31 14.73
CA ASP A 313 4.57 -6.49 15.81
C ASP A 313 4.30 -7.98 16.07
N GLU A 314 4.01 -8.71 15.01
CA GLU A 314 3.61 -10.11 15.05
C GLU A 314 4.18 -10.88 13.84
N TYR A 315 4.30 -12.19 13.96
CA TYR A 315 4.67 -13.07 12.86
C TYR A 315 4.24 -14.51 13.14
N THR A 316 4.11 -15.30 12.07
CA THR A 316 3.85 -16.73 12.17
C THR A 316 4.89 -17.37 13.11
N PRO A 317 4.51 -18.20 14.09
CA PRO A 317 5.46 -18.78 15.04
C PRO A 317 6.60 -19.56 14.37
N THR A 318 7.82 -19.39 14.90
CA THR A 318 9.05 -20.02 14.36
C THR A 318 9.54 -21.20 15.21
N SER A 319 8.77 -21.63 16.22
CA SER A 319 9.22 -22.57 17.26
C SER A 319 9.28 -24.06 16.81
N ALA A 320 8.79 -24.37 15.60
CA ALA A 320 8.79 -25.71 15.03
C ALA A 320 8.91 -25.64 13.51
N ILE A 321 9.31 -26.74 12.88
CA ILE A 321 9.18 -26.93 11.44
C ILE A 321 7.69 -26.87 11.10
N LEU A 322 7.33 -26.08 10.13
CA LEU A 322 5.96 -25.96 9.63
C LEU A 322 5.79 -26.96 8.49
N VAL A 323 4.76 -27.81 8.59
CA VAL A 323 4.46 -28.82 7.58
C VAL A 323 3.29 -28.32 6.74
N ASP A 324 3.47 -28.27 5.44
CA ASP A 324 2.48 -27.84 4.43
C ASP A 324 1.74 -26.53 4.80
N PRO A 325 2.43 -25.45 5.22
CA PRO A 325 1.74 -24.21 5.49
C PRO A 325 1.34 -23.54 4.18
N GLU A 326 0.09 -23.10 4.07
CA GLU A 326 -0.40 -22.36 2.90
C GLU A 326 0.23 -20.97 2.81
N ARG A 327 0.45 -20.33 3.97
CA ARG A 327 0.93 -18.95 4.06
C ARG A 327 1.81 -18.70 5.27
N LEU A 328 2.70 -17.73 5.13
CA LEU A 328 3.44 -17.11 6.23
C LEU A 328 3.07 -15.65 6.34
N SER A 329 2.94 -15.14 7.56
CA SER A 329 2.61 -13.74 7.78
C SER A 329 3.57 -13.08 8.76
N VAL A 330 3.82 -11.81 8.52
CA VAL A 330 4.41 -10.86 9.45
C VAL A 330 3.51 -9.63 9.51
N LYS A 331 3.52 -8.92 10.63
CA LYS A 331 2.84 -7.65 10.78
C LYS A 331 3.84 -6.62 11.21
N VAL A 332 4.01 -5.58 10.44
CA VAL A 332 4.95 -4.50 10.76
C VAL A 332 4.32 -3.46 11.67
N ILE A 333 5.16 -2.76 12.42
CA ILE A 333 4.73 -1.67 13.31
C ILE A 333 4.08 -0.51 12.53
N ASP A 334 4.59 -0.22 11.33
CA ASP A 334 4.06 0.80 10.42
C ASP A 334 4.43 0.45 8.96
N PRO A 335 3.47 0.09 8.10
CA PRO A 335 3.74 -0.26 6.70
C PRO A 335 4.17 0.94 5.84
N GLU A 336 3.94 2.18 6.28
CA GLU A 336 4.47 3.37 5.61
C GLU A 336 5.98 3.49 5.81
N VAL A 337 6.50 3.02 6.95
CA VAL A 337 7.90 3.15 7.37
C VAL A 337 8.70 1.87 7.12
N ILE A 338 8.14 0.71 7.49
CA ILE A 338 8.83 -0.58 7.43
C ILE A 338 8.52 -1.31 6.13
N LYS A 339 9.56 -1.77 5.47
CA LYS A 339 9.49 -2.61 4.26
C LYS A 339 9.89 -4.04 4.59
N ILE A 340 9.41 -4.99 3.78
CA ILE A 340 9.66 -6.42 3.99
C ILE A 340 10.26 -7.00 2.72
N ASP A 341 11.44 -7.60 2.83
CA ASP A 341 12.00 -8.43 1.78
C ASP A 341 11.77 -9.90 2.14
N TRP A 342 11.17 -10.66 1.22
CA TRP A 342 11.01 -12.10 1.37
C TRP A 342 12.08 -12.86 0.60
N SER A 343 12.58 -13.95 1.18
CA SER A 343 13.53 -14.84 0.52
C SER A 343 13.23 -16.31 0.81
N ILE A 344 13.54 -17.17 -0.18
CA ILE A 344 13.49 -18.63 -0.10
C ILE A 344 14.91 -19.14 -0.35
N ASP A 345 15.46 -19.93 0.59
CA ASP A 345 16.81 -20.48 0.55
C ASP A 345 17.89 -19.41 0.25
N GLY A 346 17.72 -18.23 0.85
CA GLY A 346 18.59 -17.08 0.66
C GLY A 346 18.41 -16.33 -0.67
N ARG A 347 17.53 -16.78 -1.57
CA ARG A 347 17.18 -16.07 -2.80
C ARG A 347 15.99 -15.15 -2.54
N ARG A 348 16.17 -13.84 -2.72
CA ARG A 348 15.09 -12.86 -2.58
C ARG A 348 14.03 -13.05 -3.67
N ILE A 349 12.76 -13.16 -3.25
CA ILE A 349 11.58 -13.28 -4.11
C ILE A 349 10.77 -11.97 -4.16
N PHE A 350 10.75 -11.21 -3.06
CA PHE A 350 10.16 -9.89 -3.02
C PHE A 350 11.13 -8.87 -2.45
N GLN A 351 11.07 -7.66 -2.99
CA GLN A 351 11.61 -6.44 -2.39
C GLN A 351 10.42 -5.53 -2.07
N SER A 352 10.31 -5.08 -0.82
CA SER A 352 9.16 -4.32 -0.33
C SER A 352 7.84 -5.07 -0.59
N GLY A 353 7.80 -6.35 -0.26
CA GLY A 353 6.68 -7.26 -0.50
C GLY A 353 5.55 -7.13 0.53
N PRO A 354 4.51 -7.95 0.40
CA PRO A 354 3.34 -7.94 1.28
C PRO A 354 3.67 -8.49 2.68
N GLU A 355 2.80 -8.21 3.64
CA GLU A 355 2.88 -8.79 4.99
C GLU A 355 2.56 -10.29 5.04
N THR A 356 1.94 -10.83 3.99
CA THR A 356 1.60 -12.26 3.86
C THR A 356 2.23 -12.81 2.59
N LEU A 357 2.97 -13.90 2.73
CA LEU A 357 3.49 -14.71 1.64
C LEU A 357 2.58 -15.92 1.45
N VAL A 358 2.00 -16.07 0.28
CA VAL A 358 1.26 -17.26 -0.15
C VAL A 358 2.27 -18.21 -0.79
N LEU A 359 2.43 -19.40 -0.23
CA LEU A 359 3.56 -20.28 -0.58
C LEU A 359 3.37 -21.01 -1.90
N GLU A 360 2.15 -21.42 -2.24
CA GLU A 360 1.83 -22.09 -3.51
C GLU A 360 2.23 -21.30 -4.76
N GLU A 361 2.23 -19.96 -4.66
CA GLU A 361 2.67 -19.09 -5.75
C GLU A 361 4.19 -19.15 -6.03
N HIS A 362 4.97 -19.63 -5.05
CA HIS A 362 6.43 -19.53 -5.08
C HIS A 362 7.15 -20.85 -4.95
N VAL A 363 6.56 -21.86 -4.30
CA VAL A 363 7.15 -23.17 -4.06
C VAL A 363 6.14 -24.25 -4.38
N LYS A 364 6.38 -24.97 -5.47
CA LYS A 364 5.49 -26.04 -5.98
C LYS A 364 6.09 -27.44 -5.86
N VAL A 365 7.37 -27.55 -5.52
CA VAL A 365 8.10 -28.82 -5.45
C VAL A 365 8.20 -29.25 -3.99
N PRO A 366 8.00 -30.54 -3.68
CA PRO A 366 8.16 -31.05 -2.32
C PRO A 366 9.62 -30.91 -1.85
N GLY A 367 9.81 -30.71 -0.53
CA GLY A 367 11.15 -30.56 0.05
C GLY A 367 11.18 -29.74 1.33
N VAL A 368 12.40 -29.50 1.83
CA VAL A 368 12.65 -28.64 2.99
C VAL A 368 13.17 -27.31 2.52
N TYR A 369 12.55 -26.24 3.00
CA TYR A 369 12.86 -24.87 2.59
C TYR A 369 13.12 -23.98 3.79
N GLN A 370 14.02 -23.03 3.63
CA GLN A 370 14.23 -21.95 4.58
C GLN A 370 13.63 -20.65 4.01
N ILE A 371 12.57 -20.17 4.65
CA ILE A 371 11.93 -18.90 4.28
C ILE A 371 12.35 -17.82 5.26
N ALA A 372 12.68 -16.63 4.78
CA ALA A 372 12.96 -15.49 5.65
C ALA A 372 12.19 -14.24 5.22
N ALA A 373 11.67 -13.54 6.22
CA ALA A 373 11.16 -12.18 6.10
C ALA A 373 12.14 -11.21 6.76
N HIS A 374 12.69 -10.30 6.00
CA HIS A 374 13.58 -9.24 6.47
C HIS A 374 12.82 -7.91 6.48
N ALA A 375 12.40 -7.48 7.66
CA ALA A 375 11.71 -6.21 7.89
C ALA A 375 12.73 -5.12 8.24
N TYR A 376 12.65 -3.97 7.58
CA TYR A 376 13.60 -2.87 7.80
C TYR A 376 12.94 -1.51 7.55
N ASP A 377 13.41 -0.47 8.27
CA ASP A 377 13.09 0.91 7.93
C ASP A 377 13.82 1.30 6.63
N GLU A 378 13.10 1.87 5.68
CA GLU A 378 13.66 2.22 4.37
C GLU A 378 14.81 3.27 4.43
N VAL A 379 14.98 3.99 5.55
CA VAL A 379 16.14 4.87 5.77
C VAL A 379 17.48 4.12 5.68
N VAL A 380 17.49 2.81 5.93
CA VAL A 380 18.66 1.93 5.77
C VAL A 380 19.14 1.89 4.31
N LEU A 381 18.25 2.00 3.34
CA LEU A 381 18.59 1.99 1.91
C LEU A 381 19.33 3.26 1.46
N HIS A 382 19.17 4.35 2.19
CA HIS A 382 19.70 5.67 1.85
C HIS A 382 20.96 6.05 2.66
N ALA A 383 21.36 5.18 3.57
CA ALA A 383 22.45 5.39 4.52
C ALA A 383 23.81 5.78 3.92
N PHE A 384 24.05 5.46 2.66
CA PHE A 384 25.31 5.67 1.96
C PHE A 384 25.16 6.47 0.67
N SER A 385 24.10 7.28 0.57
CA SER A 385 23.91 8.16 -0.58
C SER A 385 25.05 9.20 -0.59
N ASN A 386 26.04 9.01 -1.45
CA ASN A 386 27.12 9.96 -1.71
C ASN A 386 26.67 11.17 -2.56
N ASN A 387 25.37 11.34 -2.77
CA ASN A 387 24.85 12.43 -3.56
C ASN A 387 24.95 13.75 -2.80
N ALA A 388 25.42 14.79 -3.49
CA ALA A 388 25.54 16.14 -2.98
C ALA A 388 24.18 16.82 -2.64
N MET A 389 23.07 16.14 -2.88
CA MET A 389 21.72 16.59 -2.53
C MET A 389 21.18 15.72 -1.39
N PRO A 390 20.70 16.33 -0.30
CA PRO A 390 20.11 15.59 0.82
C PRO A 390 18.87 14.83 0.36
N HIS A 391 18.81 13.53 0.68
CA HIS A 391 17.60 12.73 0.45
C HIS A 391 16.71 12.80 1.71
N PRO A 392 15.38 12.90 1.60
CA PRO A 392 14.48 12.97 2.75
C PRO A 392 14.60 11.78 3.72
N LEU A 393 15.12 10.64 3.26
CA LEU A 393 15.34 9.43 4.04
C LEU A 393 16.82 9.22 4.45
N ASP A 394 17.69 10.19 4.23
CA ASP A 394 19.08 10.17 4.74
C ASP A 394 19.08 10.63 6.21
N LEU A 395 18.56 9.78 7.08
CA LEU A 395 18.29 10.10 8.49
C LEU A 395 19.18 9.34 9.48
N VAL A 396 19.73 8.19 9.09
CA VAL A 396 20.57 7.32 9.93
C VAL A 396 21.76 6.83 9.13
N ARG A 397 22.98 6.86 9.73
CA ARG A 397 24.24 6.47 9.08
C ARG A 397 25.05 5.43 9.86
N ARG A 398 24.55 4.96 11.00
CA ARG A 398 25.18 3.92 11.84
C ARG A 398 24.14 3.12 12.61
N ASP A 399 24.55 2.01 13.23
CA ASP A 399 23.74 1.16 14.11
C ASP A 399 22.45 0.65 13.43
N PHE A 400 22.55 0.33 12.13
CA PHE A 400 21.41 -0.07 11.27
C PHE A 400 20.71 -1.35 11.71
N GLU A 401 21.41 -2.21 12.46
CA GLU A 401 20.87 -3.44 13.01
C GLU A 401 19.68 -3.21 13.94
N LEU A 402 19.54 -2.00 14.52
CA LEU A 402 18.39 -1.66 15.35
C LEU A 402 17.11 -1.42 14.51
N LEU A 403 17.29 -0.99 13.27
CA LEU A 403 16.20 -0.59 12.37
C LEU A 403 15.68 -1.75 11.51
N GLN A 404 16.13 -2.95 11.77
CA GLN A 404 15.80 -4.12 10.97
C GLN A 404 15.60 -5.36 11.85
N GLN A 405 14.80 -6.28 11.37
CA GLN A 405 14.51 -7.55 12.03
C GLN A 405 14.31 -8.63 10.98
N THR A 406 14.96 -9.78 11.15
CA THR A 406 14.76 -10.95 10.29
C THR A 406 14.10 -12.06 11.08
N VAL A 407 13.06 -12.65 10.50
CA VAL A 407 12.41 -13.85 10.99
C VAL A 407 12.60 -14.93 9.95
N THR A 408 12.93 -16.14 10.41
CA THR A 408 13.21 -17.29 9.54
C THR A 408 12.37 -18.48 9.98
N TRP A 409 11.78 -19.17 9.02
CA TRP A 409 11.04 -20.41 9.20
C TRP A 409 11.73 -21.54 8.44
N GLU A 410 11.65 -22.74 8.97
CA GLU A 410 11.94 -23.98 8.27
C GLU A 410 10.62 -24.65 7.92
N LEU A 411 10.42 -24.95 6.63
CA LEU A 411 9.22 -25.58 6.11
C LEU A 411 9.54 -26.95 5.59
N GLU A 412 8.60 -27.88 5.77
CA GLU A 412 8.57 -29.18 5.09
C GLU A 412 7.32 -29.23 4.23
N LEU A 413 7.49 -29.23 2.92
CA LEU A 413 6.41 -29.42 1.95
C LEU A 413 6.39 -30.86 1.51
N ARG A 414 5.28 -31.55 1.78
CA ARG A 414 5.07 -32.96 1.46
C ARG A 414 4.44 -33.11 0.09
N ASP A 415 4.48 -34.34 -0.37
CA ASP A 415 3.90 -34.84 -1.61
C ASP A 415 3.33 -36.23 -1.24
N ASP A 416 2.03 -36.29 -1.02
CA ASP A 416 1.40 -37.47 -0.41
C ASP A 416 1.11 -38.56 -1.46
N ASP A 417 1.09 -38.25 -2.76
CA ASP A 417 0.86 -39.16 -3.88
C ASP A 417 2.09 -39.38 -4.80
N GLU A 418 3.21 -38.68 -4.48
CA GLU A 418 4.52 -38.83 -5.14
C GLU A 418 4.52 -38.40 -6.63
N ASP A 419 3.70 -37.43 -7.03
CA ASP A 419 3.63 -36.92 -8.41
C ASP A 419 4.63 -35.80 -8.72
N GLY A 420 5.31 -35.27 -7.69
CA GLY A 420 6.32 -34.22 -7.77
C GLY A 420 5.78 -32.82 -7.53
N VAL A 421 4.50 -32.66 -7.20
CA VAL A 421 3.88 -31.41 -6.77
C VAL A 421 3.67 -31.44 -5.26
N ALA A 422 3.94 -30.34 -4.60
CA ALA A 422 3.75 -30.29 -3.15
C ALA A 422 2.27 -30.13 -2.81
N ASN A 423 1.79 -30.80 -1.75
CA ASN A 423 0.38 -30.81 -1.32
C ASN A 423 -0.29 -29.43 -1.29
N ILE A 424 0.46 -28.36 -0.98
CA ILE A 424 -0.08 -26.99 -0.93
C ILE A 424 -0.37 -26.37 -2.31
N ALA A 425 0.17 -26.95 -3.36
CA ALA A 425 0.07 -26.49 -4.75
C ALA A 425 -0.56 -27.55 -5.65
N ASP A 426 -1.03 -28.64 -5.07
CA ASP A 426 -1.57 -29.80 -5.73
C ASP A 426 -3.10 -29.74 -5.70
N ASN A 427 -3.71 -29.81 -6.87
CA ASN A 427 -5.15 -29.80 -7.04
C ASN A 427 -5.78 -31.20 -6.90
N CYS A 428 -4.94 -32.27 -6.71
CA CYS A 428 -5.40 -33.65 -6.45
C CYS A 428 -4.52 -34.37 -5.42
N VAL A 429 -4.35 -33.85 -4.23
CA VAL A 429 -3.40 -34.26 -3.16
C VAL A 429 -3.28 -35.79 -2.89
N ALA A 430 -4.23 -36.60 -3.32
CA ALA A 430 -4.27 -38.06 -3.08
C ALA A 430 -4.23 -38.89 -4.37
N GLU A 431 -4.20 -38.29 -5.53
CA GLU A 431 -4.20 -38.96 -6.84
C GLU A 431 -3.20 -38.24 -7.77
N ALA A 432 -2.14 -38.94 -8.15
CA ALA A 432 -1.01 -38.38 -8.88
C ALA A 432 -1.43 -37.77 -10.24
N ASN A 433 -1.21 -36.44 -10.36
CA ASN A 433 -1.52 -35.67 -11.55
C ASN A 433 -0.49 -34.56 -11.82
N GLY A 434 0.77 -34.89 -11.90
CA GLY A 434 1.90 -33.95 -12.01
C GLY A 434 1.83 -32.91 -13.12
N ASP A 435 0.87 -32.97 -14.02
CA ASP A 435 0.54 -31.92 -15.00
C ASP A 435 -0.47 -30.90 -14.46
N GLN A 436 -1.14 -31.20 -13.35
CA GLN A 436 -2.10 -30.34 -12.65
C GLN A 436 -3.22 -29.83 -13.57
N GLY A 437 -3.73 -30.73 -14.43
CA GLY A 437 -4.87 -30.44 -15.29
C GLY A 437 -6.10 -30.06 -14.46
N ASP A 438 -6.83 -29.03 -14.89
CA ASP A 438 -8.04 -28.50 -14.27
C ASP A 438 -8.82 -27.83 -15.40
N PHE A 439 -9.77 -28.61 -15.97
CA PHE A 439 -10.43 -28.23 -17.23
C PHE A 439 -11.41 -27.07 -17.03
N ASP A 440 -12.19 -27.12 -15.96
CA ASP A 440 -13.24 -26.13 -15.66
C ASP A 440 -12.80 -25.00 -14.73
N LEU A 441 -11.54 -25.08 -14.20
CA LEU A 441 -10.91 -24.07 -13.34
C LEU A 441 -11.59 -23.90 -11.97
N ASP A 442 -12.14 -24.97 -11.41
CA ASP A 442 -12.78 -24.96 -10.09
C ASP A 442 -11.80 -25.23 -8.92
N GLN A 443 -10.52 -25.52 -9.22
CA GLN A 443 -9.41 -25.85 -8.33
C GLN A 443 -9.35 -27.31 -7.89
N LEU A 444 -10.19 -28.19 -8.43
CA LEU A 444 -10.07 -29.63 -8.34
C LEU A 444 -9.47 -30.15 -9.65
N GLY A 445 -8.42 -30.96 -9.58
CA GLY A 445 -7.76 -31.43 -10.80
C GLY A 445 -8.53 -32.53 -11.51
N ASP A 446 -8.43 -32.57 -12.84
CA ASP A 446 -9.11 -33.56 -13.70
C ASP A 446 -8.98 -35.01 -13.18
N ALA A 447 -7.85 -35.36 -12.57
CA ALA A 447 -7.58 -36.72 -12.10
C ALA A 447 -8.46 -37.12 -10.91
N CYS A 448 -8.89 -36.20 -10.09
CA CYS A 448 -9.69 -36.43 -8.89
C CYS A 448 -11.07 -35.76 -8.95
N ASP A 449 -11.35 -35.05 -10.04
CA ASP A 449 -12.62 -34.42 -10.26
C ASP A 449 -13.68 -35.44 -10.75
N PRO A 450 -14.80 -35.59 -10.06
CA PRO A 450 -15.89 -36.43 -10.52
C PRO A 450 -16.77 -35.80 -11.64
N ASP A 451 -16.60 -34.51 -11.97
CA ASP A 451 -17.41 -33.72 -12.90
C ASP A 451 -16.49 -32.65 -13.57
N GLU A 452 -15.65 -33.13 -14.53
CA GLU A 452 -14.52 -32.36 -15.10
C GLU A 452 -14.89 -31.07 -15.84
N ASP A 453 -16.15 -30.88 -16.22
CA ASP A 453 -16.62 -29.67 -16.93
C ASP A 453 -17.70 -28.90 -16.17
N ASN A 454 -18.06 -29.36 -14.96
CA ASN A 454 -19.00 -28.69 -14.04
C ASN A 454 -20.42 -28.50 -14.65
N ASP A 455 -20.85 -29.41 -15.54
CA ASP A 455 -22.20 -29.39 -16.10
C ASP A 455 -23.27 -29.92 -15.13
N GLY A 456 -22.85 -30.58 -14.03
CA GLY A 456 -23.68 -31.18 -12.98
C GLY A 456 -23.90 -32.68 -13.16
N LEU A 457 -23.27 -33.33 -14.14
CA LEU A 457 -23.22 -34.77 -14.32
C LEU A 457 -21.79 -35.29 -14.05
N ALA A 458 -21.72 -36.40 -13.36
CA ALA A 458 -20.42 -37.00 -13.09
C ALA A 458 -19.83 -37.68 -14.34
N ASN A 459 -18.52 -37.58 -14.56
CA ASN A 459 -17.76 -38.18 -15.68
C ASN A 459 -18.14 -39.65 -15.99
N THR A 460 -18.56 -40.42 -14.99
CA THR A 460 -18.93 -41.82 -15.14
C THR A 460 -20.25 -42.04 -15.85
N VAL A 461 -21.09 -41.04 -15.94
CA VAL A 461 -22.43 -41.09 -16.57
C VAL A 461 -22.60 -40.06 -17.66
N ASP A 462 -21.65 -39.18 -17.81
CA ASP A 462 -21.53 -38.19 -18.85
C ASP A 462 -20.88 -38.79 -20.10
N ALA A 463 -21.47 -38.52 -21.26
CA ALA A 463 -20.92 -38.94 -22.56
C ALA A 463 -19.79 -38.01 -23.04
N PHE A 464 -19.74 -36.77 -22.53
CA PHE A 464 -18.80 -35.71 -22.91
C PHE A 464 -18.15 -35.00 -21.72
N PRO A 465 -17.40 -35.66 -20.86
CA PRO A 465 -16.90 -35.15 -19.57
C PRO A 465 -16.01 -33.91 -19.65
N ARG A 466 -15.87 -33.28 -20.79
CA ARG A 466 -15.10 -32.06 -21.05
C ARG A 466 -15.83 -31.08 -21.97
N ASP A 467 -17.15 -31.13 -21.96
CA ASP A 467 -17.98 -30.21 -22.73
C ASP A 467 -19.21 -29.82 -21.92
N GLU A 468 -19.14 -28.73 -21.17
CA GLU A 468 -20.23 -28.22 -20.32
C GLU A 468 -21.59 -28.05 -21.01
N SER A 469 -21.61 -28.09 -22.34
CA SER A 469 -22.83 -27.95 -23.14
C SER A 469 -23.45 -29.28 -23.53
N GLU A 470 -22.76 -30.42 -23.37
CA GLU A 470 -23.14 -31.73 -23.82
C GLU A 470 -22.95 -32.80 -22.74
N TRP A 471 -23.93 -33.66 -22.53
CA TRP A 471 -23.85 -34.71 -21.50
C TRP A 471 -24.47 -36.05 -21.95
N LEU A 472 -25.19 -36.06 -23.04
CA LEU A 472 -25.89 -37.23 -23.53
C LEU A 472 -25.62 -37.44 -25.03
N ASP A 473 -25.37 -38.68 -25.41
CA ASP A 473 -25.24 -39.15 -26.78
C ASP A 473 -26.22 -40.33 -26.93
N SER A 474 -27.44 -40.04 -27.40
CA SER A 474 -28.54 -41.01 -27.38
C SER A 474 -28.42 -42.11 -28.46
N ASP A 475 -27.70 -41.87 -29.54
CA ASP A 475 -27.53 -42.82 -30.64
C ASP A 475 -26.11 -43.34 -30.84
N GLY A 476 -25.13 -42.72 -30.14
CA GLY A 476 -23.76 -43.22 -30.06
C GLY A 476 -22.85 -42.78 -31.22
N ASP A 477 -23.15 -41.68 -31.88
CA ASP A 477 -22.37 -41.20 -33.01
C ASP A 477 -21.24 -40.22 -32.62
N ARG A 478 -21.17 -39.81 -31.33
CA ARG A 478 -20.20 -38.87 -30.71
C ARG A 478 -20.50 -37.40 -30.94
N VAL A 479 -21.70 -37.08 -31.33
CA VAL A 479 -22.26 -35.73 -31.29
C VAL A 479 -23.25 -35.71 -30.14
N GLY A 480 -23.19 -34.65 -29.30
CA GLY A 480 -24.10 -34.56 -28.17
C GLY A 480 -25.53 -34.22 -28.59
N ASP A 481 -26.50 -34.71 -27.81
CA ASP A 481 -27.92 -34.52 -28.12
C ASP A 481 -28.31 -33.05 -28.30
N ASN A 482 -27.57 -32.10 -27.68
CA ASN A 482 -27.85 -30.66 -27.81
C ASN A 482 -27.32 -30.06 -29.12
N ALA A 483 -26.20 -30.57 -29.63
CA ALA A 483 -25.59 -30.14 -30.89
C ALA A 483 -26.10 -30.95 -32.09
N ASP A 484 -26.69 -32.10 -31.82
CA ASP A 484 -27.17 -33.02 -32.83
C ASP A 484 -28.58 -32.66 -33.32
N ALA A 485 -28.71 -32.39 -34.60
CA ALA A 485 -30.00 -32.16 -35.23
C ALA A 485 -30.89 -33.44 -35.26
N PHE A 486 -30.28 -34.64 -35.11
CA PHE A 486 -30.94 -35.93 -35.17
C PHE A 486 -30.54 -36.87 -34.02
N PRO A 487 -30.78 -36.54 -32.74
CA PRO A 487 -30.23 -37.22 -31.57
C PRO A 487 -30.57 -38.73 -31.40
N PHE A 488 -31.31 -39.30 -32.30
CA PHE A 488 -31.68 -40.73 -32.31
C PHE A 488 -31.33 -41.40 -33.63
N ASN A 489 -30.49 -40.83 -34.48
CA ASN A 489 -30.11 -41.37 -35.77
C ASN A 489 -28.61 -41.22 -36.04
N ALA A 490 -27.80 -42.11 -35.55
CA ALA A 490 -26.35 -42.14 -35.65
C ALA A 490 -25.75 -42.05 -37.09
N SER A 491 -26.54 -41.85 -38.09
CA SER A 491 -26.06 -41.57 -39.45
C SER A 491 -26.22 -40.13 -39.89
N GLU A 492 -26.85 -39.31 -39.09
CA GLU A 492 -27.11 -37.89 -39.34
C GLU A 492 -26.89 -37.08 -38.07
N SER A 493 -26.20 -35.98 -38.16
CA SER A 493 -26.00 -35.06 -37.02
C SER A 493 -26.16 -33.58 -37.40
N VAL A 494 -26.18 -33.29 -38.69
CA VAL A 494 -26.27 -31.92 -39.20
C VAL A 494 -27.48 -31.81 -40.14
N ASP A 495 -28.23 -30.73 -40.02
CA ASP A 495 -29.33 -30.31 -40.89
C ASP A 495 -29.06 -28.84 -41.24
N THR A 496 -28.41 -28.60 -42.36
CA THR A 496 -27.88 -27.28 -42.71
C THR A 496 -29.00 -26.31 -43.07
N ASP A 497 -30.06 -26.76 -43.75
CA ASP A 497 -31.16 -25.88 -44.19
C ASP A 497 -32.39 -25.94 -43.28
N GLY A 498 -32.44 -26.92 -42.33
CA GLY A 498 -33.49 -27.07 -41.34
C GLY A 498 -34.77 -27.68 -41.88
N ASP A 499 -34.70 -28.49 -42.95
CA ASP A 499 -35.89 -29.09 -43.56
C ASP A 499 -36.29 -30.44 -42.94
N GLY A 500 -35.41 -31.03 -42.10
CA GLY A 500 -35.59 -32.27 -41.34
C GLY A 500 -35.06 -33.50 -42.06
N GLU A 501 -34.37 -33.39 -43.19
CA GLU A 501 -33.51 -34.41 -43.81
C GLU A 501 -32.04 -34.06 -43.45
N GLY A 502 -31.24 -35.00 -43.00
CA GLY A 502 -29.86 -34.74 -42.61
C GLY A 502 -28.92 -34.69 -43.80
N ASN A 503 -27.83 -33.92 -43.68
CA ASN A 503 -26.89 -33.67 -44.76
C ASN A 503 -26.34 -34.95 -45.44
N ASN A 504 -26.26 -36.07 -44.75
CA ASN A 504 -25.81 -37.31 -45.40
C ASN A 504 -26.89 -37.96 -46.31
N ALA A 505 -28.15 -37.66 -46.09
CA ALA A 505 -29.28 -38.18 -46.86
C ALA A 505 -29.83 -37.17 -47.86
N ASP A 506 -29.64 -35.87 -47.59
CA ASP A 506 -30.04 -34.78 -48.47
C ASP A 506 -29.18 -34.76 -49.74
N LEU A 507 -29.71 -34.19 -50.78
CA LEU A 507 -29.03 -34.01 -52.07
C LEU A 507 -28.72 -32.56 -52.40
N ASP A 508 -29.23 -31.62 -51.59
CA ASP A 508 -29.11 -30.18 -51.74
C ASP A 508 -29.10 -29.57 -50.33
N ASP A 509 -27.96 -29.80 -49.62
CA ASP A 509 -27.78 -29.57 -48.17
C ASP A 509 -28.15 -28.15 -47.72
N ASP A 510 -28.13 -27.14 -48.58
CA ASP A 510 -28.44 -25.75 -48.25
C ASP A 510 -29.72 -25.21 -48.91
N ASN A 511 -30.40 -26.07 -49.70
CA ASN A 511 -31.66 -25.80 -50.38
C ASN A 511 -31.56 -24.53 -51.28
N ASP A 512 -30.45 -24.36 -51.97
CA ASP A 512 -30.27 -23.24 -52.89
C ASP A 512 -30.76 -23.54 -54.33
N GLY A 513 -31.09 -24.83 -54.58
CA GLY A 513 -31.61 -25.33 -55.86
C GLY A 513 -30.57 -25.95 -56.78
N PHE A 514 -29.33 -26.08 -56.31
CA PHE A 514 -28.27 -26.88 -56.93
C PHE A 514 -27.93 -28.03 -55.98
N THR A 515 -27.69 -29.20 -56.56
CA THR A 515 -27.33 -30.35 -55.72
C THR A 515 -25.87 -30.29 -55.31
N ASP A 516 -25.52 -30.89 -54.13
CA ASP A 516 -24.15 -30.97 -53.63
C ASP A 516 -23.18 -31.50 -54.68
N GLY A 517 -23.61 -32.51 -55.46
CA GLY A 517 -22.82 -33.07 -56.53
C GLY A 517 -22.57 -32.08 -57.68
N GLU A 518 -23.49 -31.19 -57.98
CA GLU A 518 -23.34 -30.10 -58.95
C GLU A 518 -22.43 -29.03 -58.41
N GLU A 519 -22.58 -28.65 -57.16
CA GLU A 519 -21.79 -27.65 -56.50
C GLU A 519 -20.32 -28.05 -56.33
N LEU A 520 -20.04 -29.28 -55.92
CA LEU A 520 -18.69 -29.83 -55.87
C LEU A 520 -18.01 -29.83 -57.25
N VAL A 521 -18.74 -30.04 -58.35
CA VAL A 521 -18.23 -29.95 -59.71
C VAL A 521 -17.94 -28.50 -60.11
N ASP A 522 -18.79 -27.60 -59.68
CA ASP A 522 -18.71 -26.18 -59.97
C ASP A 522 -17.72 -25.42 -59.04
N GLY A 523 -17.30 -26.05 -57.91
CA GLY A 523 -16.39 -25.49 -56.94
C GLY A 523 -17.10 -24.48 -56.02
N THR A 524 -18.38 -24.70 -55.78
CA THR A 524 -19.19 -23.97 -54.76
C THR A 524 -19.35 -24.82 -53.52
N ASN A 525 -19.89 -24.25 -52.45
CA ASN A 525 -19.99 -24.88 -51.14
C ASN A 525 -21.42 -25.46 -50.90
N PRO A 526 -21.61 -26.77 -50.82
CA PRO A 526 -22.92 -27.41 -50.60
C PRO A 526 -23.63 -27.05 -49.31
N LEU A 527 -22.94 -26.46 -48.36
CA LEU A 527 -23.48 -26.06 -47.06
C LEU A 527 -23.79 -24.57 -46.98
N SER A 528 -23.82 -23.86 -48.11
CA SER A 528 -23.98 -22.41 -48.09
C SER A 528 -24.79 -21.90 -49.30
N ARG A 529 -26.07 -21.66 -49.11
CA ARG A 529 -27.00 -21.09 -50.09
C ARG A 529 -26.54 -19.79 -50.77
N PHE A 530 -25.46 -19.20 -50.34
CA PHE A 530 -24.86 -17.99 -50.89
C PHE A 530 -23.58 -18.28 -51.69
N SER A 531 -23.25 -19.53 -51.91
CA SER A 531 -22.07 -20.02 -52.64
C SER A 531 -22.38 -20.64 -54.00
N CYS A 532 -23.54 -20.43 -54.55
CA CYS A 532 -23.97 -21.05 -55.79
C CYS A 532 -23.36 -20.37 -57.05
N ARG A 533 -23.38 -21.13 -58.17
CA ARG A 533 -22.83 -20.71 -59.49
C ARG A 533 -23.57 -19.54 -60.14
N ALA A 534 -24.85 -19.37 -59.89
CA ALA A 534 -25.67 -18.33 -60.50
C ALA A 534 -26.91 -18.01 -59.62
N GLY A 535 -27.12 -16.71 -59.34
CA GLY A 535 -28.30 -16.20 -58.65
C GLY A 535 -28.14 -15.98 -57.15
N CYS A 536 -27.07 -16.43 -56.57
CA CYS A 536 -26.76 -16.18 -55.17
C CYS A 536 -25.92 -14.91 -55.00
N PHE A 537 -26.06 -14.30 -53.83
CA PHE A 537 -25.21 -13.14 -53.46
C PHE A 537 -24.23 -13.55 -52.38
N ASN A 538 -22.98 -13.21 -52.56
CA ASN A 538 -21.95 -13.27 -51.53
C ASN A 538 -21.14 -11.98 -51.53
N PHE A 539 -20.29 -11.81 -50.51
CA PHE A 539 -19.49 -10.58 -50.33
C PHE A 539 -18.18 -10.56 -51.13
N ASP A 540 -17.86 -11.58 -51.94
CA ASP A 540 -16.80 -11.51 -52.94
C ASP A 540 -17.35 -10.83 -54.22
N VAL A 541 -17.37 -9.52 -54.15
CA VAL A 541 -18.06 -8.64 -55.12
C VAL A 541 -17.32 -8.61 -56.47
N ASP A 542 -16.03 -8.76 -56.46
CA ASP A 542 -15.20 -8.72 -57.64
C ASP A 542 -14.83 -10.12 -58.20
N GLU A 543 -15.36 -11.19 -57.60
CA GLU A 543 -15.07 -12.60 -57.95
C GLU A 543 -13.56 -12.92 -57.90
N SER A 544 -12.84 -12.39 -56.93
CA SER A 544 -11.42 -12.68 -56.74
C SER A 544 -11.17 -13.97 -55.91
N ARG A 545 -12.23 -14.64 -55.46
CA ARG A 545 -12.27 -15.80 -54.54
C ARG A 545 -11.87 -15.49 -53.12
N ALA A 546 -11.78 -14.22 -52.74
CA ALA A 546 -11.44 -13.80 -51.38
C ALA A 546 -12.13 -12.49 -51.05
N THR A 547 -13.04 -12.49 -50.09
CA THR A 547 -13.68 -11.27 -49.59
C THR A 547 -12.69 -10.46 -48.76
N GLN A 548 -12.28 -9.32 -49.26
CA GLN A 548 -11.26 -8.46 -48.63
C GLN A 548 -11.78 -7.07 -48.29
N PRO A 549 -11.32 -6.46 -47.17
CA PRO A 549 -11.81 -5.15 -46.72
C PRO A 549 -11.50 -4.01 -47.70
N LEU A 550 -10.39 -4.06 -48.44
CA LEU A 550 -9.93 -2.98 -49.34
C LEU A 550 -10.32 -3.18 -50.80
N THR A 551 -10.93 -4.33 -51.13
CA THR A 551 -11.59 -4.60 -52.41
C THR A 551 -13.08 -4.64 -52.21
N ASP A 552 -13.65 -5.76 -51.87
CA ASP A 552 -15.08 -6.01 -51.75
C ASP A 552 -15.75 -5.09 -50.75
N GLY A 553 -15.22 -4.98 -49.52
CA GLY A 553 -15.73 -4.06 -48.51
C GLY A 553 -15.74 -2.60 -49.00
N LEU A 554 -14.73 -2.20 -49.74
CA LEU A 554 -14.65 -0.86 -50.31
C LEU A 554 -15.60 -0.66 -51.49
N LEU A 555 -15.82 -1.68 -52.33
CA LEU A 555 -16.80 -1.66 -53.40
C LEU A 555 -18.20 -1.52 -52.86
N ILE A 556 -18.55 -2.29 -51.84
CA ILE A 556 -19.88 -2.26 -51.19
C ILE A 556 -20.11 -0.89 -50.55
N ILE A 557 -19.19 -0.38 -49.72
CA ILE A 557 -19.41 0.89 -49.04
C ILE A 557 -19.50 2.06 -50.03
N ARG A 558 -18.72 2.04 -51.15
CA ARG A 558 -18.83 3.04 -52.20
C ARG A 558 -20.18 2.95 -52.93
N HIS A 559 -20.65 1.73 -53.24
CA HIS A 559 -21.98 1.50 -53.81
C HIS A 559 -23.08 2.09 -52.91
N LEU A 560 -23.05 1.80 -51.62
CA LEU A 560 -24.00 2.32 -50.63
C LEU A 560 -23.92 3.87 -50.53
N PHE A 561 -22.77 4.50 -50.78
CA PHE A 561 -22.67 5.95 -50.92
C PHE A 561 -23.11 6.48 -52.28
N GLY A 562 -23.58 5.61 -53.18
CA GLY A 562 -24.06 5.98 -54.52
C GLY A 562 -22.96 6.27 -55.56
N PHE A 563 -21.73 5.78 -55.31
CA PHE A 563 -20.67 5.93 -56.32
C PHE A 563 -20.91 5.00 -57.52
N SER A 564 -20.54 5.44 -58.71
CA SER A 564 -20.69 4.70 -59.96
C SER A 564 -19.53 4.95 -60.93
N GLY A 565 -19.39 4.13 -61.97
CA GLY A 565 -18.30 4.23 -62.93
C GLY A 565 -16.94 4.07 -62.25
N ASP A 566 -15.95 4.79 -62.74
CA ASP A 566 -14.58 4.73 -62.20
C ASP A 566 -14.48 5.10 -60.70
N ALA A 567 -15.40 5.89 -60.18
CA ALA A 567 -15.42 6.25 -58.79
C ALA A 567 -15.78 5.05 -57.87
N LEU A 568 -16.58 4.09 -58.37
CA LEU A 568 -16.87 2.85 -57.68
C LEU A 568 -15.64 1.91 -57.63
N THR A 569 -14.95 1.70 -58.74
CA THR A 569 -13.99 0.62 -58.92
C THR A 569 -12.53 1.03 -58.77
N SER A 570 -12.18 2.31 -58.96
CA SER A 570 -10.77 2.75 -58.97
C SER A 570 -10.01 2.35 -57.69
N GLY A 571 -9.03 1.46 -57.79
CA GLY A 571 -8.20 0.96 -56.69
C GLY A 571 -8.93 0.10 -55.67
N ALA A 572 -10.11 -0.44 -56.04
CA ALA A 572 -10.92 -1.30 -55.18
C ALA A 572 -11.27 -2.67 -55.82
N VAL A 573 -10.72 -2.98 -56.98
CA VAL A 573 -10.87 -4.28 -57.66
C VAL A 573 -9.56 -5.02 -57.54
N ALA A 574 -9.61 -6.29 -57.18
CA ALA A 574 -8.42 -7.15 -57.04
C ALA A 574 -7.77 -7.42 -58.43
N VAL A 575 -6.48 -7.77 -58.43
CA VAL A 575 -5.69 -7.98 -59.66
C VAL A 575 -6.18 -9.22 -60.41
N ASP A 576 -6.75 -10.18 -59.71
CA ASP A 576 -7.25 -11.47 -60.20
C ASP A 576 -8.79 -11.54 -60.23
N ALA A 577 -9.45 -10.43 -60.17
CA ALA A 577 -10.90 -10.32 -60.18
C ALA A 577 -11.51 -10.93 -61.46
N GLY A 578 -12.56 -11.71 -61.28
CA GLY A 578 -13.41 -12.19 -62.36
C GLY A 578 -14.44 -11.15 -62.81
N ARG A 579 -14.85 -10.24 -61.93
CA ARG A 579 -15.78 -9.12 -62.18
C ARG A 579 -15.09 -7.80 -62.06
N GLU A 580 -14.53 -7.25 -63.14
CA GLU A 580 -13.68 -6.05 -63.16
C GLU A 580 -14.44 -4.77 -63.52
N SER A 581 -15.53 -4.87 -64.30
CA SER A 581 -16.17 -3.66 -64.82
C SER A 581 -17.12 -3.02 -63.79
N SER A 582 -17.10 -1.68 -63.73
CA SER A 582 -17.98 -0.92 -62.84
C SER A 582 -19.44 -1.19 -63.05
N ASP A 583 -19.86 -1.46 -64.31
CA ASP A 583 -21.26 -1.76 -64.64
C ASP A 583 -21.67 -3.17 -64.13
N ALA A 584 -20.77 -4.15 -64.25
CA ALA A 584 -21.04 -5.50 -63.76
C ALA A 584 -21.11 -5.53 -62.24
N ILE A 585 -20.15 -4.84 -61.55
CA ILE A 585 -20.14 -4.71 -60.07
C ILE A 585 -21.38 -3.97 -59.57
N ALA A 586 -21.72 -2.84 -60.21
CA ALA A 586 -22.90 -2.09 -59.82
C ALA A 586 -24.21 -2.91 -60.04
N SER A 587 -24.30 -3.68 -61.10
CA SER A 587 -25.44 -4.54 -61.37
C SER A 587 -25.56 -5.68 -60.35
N TYR A 588 -24.47 -6.27 -59.95
CA TYR A 588 -24.40 -7.31 -58.91
C TYR A 588 -24.89 -6.77 -57.56
N LEU A 589 -24.34 -5.65 -57.13
CA LEU A 589 -24.70 -5.02 -55.88
C LEU A 589 -26.17 -4.49 -55.88
N MET A 590 -26.68 -4.00 -57.01
CA MET A 590 -28.03 -3.53 -57.13
C MET A 590 -29.09 -4.65 -56.98
N VAL A 591 -28.79 -5.85 -57.49
CA VAL A 591 -29.66 -7.02 -57.34
C VAL A 591 -29.66 -7.49 -55.90
N ALA A 592 -28.58 -7.30 -55.18
CA ALA A 592 -28.35 -7.73 -53.82
C ALA A 592 -28.73 -6.69 -52.74
N ASP A 593 -29.35 -5.59 -53.09
CA ASP A 593 -29.58 -4.44 -52.19
C ASP A 593 -30.18 -4.83 -50.83
N SER A 594 -31.17 -5.77 -50.80
CA SER A 594 -31.77 -6.25 -49.53
C SER A 594 -30.83 -7.16 -48.71
N GLN A 595 -29.77 -7.68 -49.33
CA GLN A 595 -28.78 -8.52 -48.64
C GLN A 595 -27.61 -7.70 -48.12
N LEU A 596 -27.54 -6.41 -48.51
CA LEU A 596 -26.59 -5.43 -47.95
C LEU A 596 -27.09 -4.81 -46.64
N ASP A 597 -28.36 -5.08 -46.24
CA ASP A 597 -28.92 -4.74 -44.94
C ASP A 597 -28.39 -5.73 -43.87
N ILE A 598 -27.20 -5.42 -43.35
CA ILE A 598 -26.43 -6.32 -42.47
C ILE A 598 -27.00 -6.35 -41.05
N ASP A 599 -27.51 -5.23 -40.54
CA ASP A 599 -28.09 -5.16 -39.20
C ASP A 599 -29.62 -5.46 -39.19
N GLY A 600 -30.25 -5.55 -40.34
CA GLY A 600 -31.65 -5.94 -40.49
C GLY A 600 -32.62 -4.85 -40.07
N ASP A 601 -32.29 -3.59 -40.25
CA ASP A 601 -33.16 -2.44 -39.94
C ASP A 601 -34.10 -2.11 -41.11
N GLY A 602 -33.88 -2.73 -42.28
CA GLY A 602 -34.65 -2.58 -43.50
C GLY A 602 -34.10 -1.54 -44.47
N GLU A 603 -32.95 -0.93 -44.17
CA GLU A 603 -32.31 0.07 -45.03
C GLU A 603 -30.80 -0.24 -45.17
N SER A 604 -30.31 -0.53 -46.39
CA SER A 604 -28.87 -0.73 -46.64
C SER A 604 -28.13 0.63 -46.64
N THR A 605 -27.43 0.98 -45.59
CA THR A 605 -26.71 2.27 -45.47
C THR A 605 -25.21 2.16 -45.30
N PRO A 606 -24.42 3.13 -45.83
CA PRO A 606 -22.95 3.03 -45.76
C PRO A 606 -22.38 3.18 -44.36
N LEU A 607 -23.04 3.87 -43.42
CA LEU A 607 -22.54 4.16 -42.08
C LEU A 607 -23.04 3.17 -41.01
N THR A 608 -23.97 2.29 -41.37
CA THR A 608 -24.37 1.11 -40.61
C THR A 608 -23.81 -0.13 -41.29
N ASP A 609 -24.48 -0.68 -42.27
CA ASP A 609 -24.14 -1.93 -42.93
C ASP A 609 -22.76 -1.96 -43.58
N GLY A 610 -22.44 -0.95 -44.37
CA GLY A 610 -21.11 -0.82 -44.96
C GLY A 610 -20.00 -0.74 -43.93
N LEU A 611 -20.25 -0.09 -42.79
CA LEU A 611 -19.31 0.01 -41.70
C LEU A 611 -19.20 -1.30 -40.90
N LEU A 612 -20.29 -2.02 -40.70
CA LEU A 612 -20.29 -3.34 -40.05
C LEU A 612 -19.46 -4.33 -40.87
N LEU A 613 -19.71 -4.42 -42.19
CA LEU A 613 -18.95 -5.29 -43.08
C LEU A 613 -17.45 -4.98 -43.06
N ILE A 614 -17.09 -3.73 -43.28
CA ILE A 614 -15.66 -3.33 -43.31
C ILE A 614 -14.97 -3.64 -41.98
N ARG A 615 -15.60 -3.37 -40.83
CA ARG A 615 -15.07 -3.72 -39.53
C ARG A 615 -14.85 -5.23 -39.38
N TYR A 616 -15.87 -6.04 -39.73
CA TYR A 616 -15.75 -7.49 -39.69
C TYR A 616 -14.57 -7.99 -40.53
N LEU A 617 -14.46 -7.54 -41.78
CA LEU A 617 -13.36 -7.92 -42.68
C LEU A 617 -11.97 -7.48 -42.18
N PHE A 618 -11.89 -6.41 -41.37
CA PHE A 618 -10.66 -6.03 -40.65
C PHE A 618 -10.45 -6.82 -39.34
N GLY A 619 -11.31 -7.79 -39.00
CA GLY A 619 -11.17 -8.64 -37.83
C GLY A 619 -11.72 -8.03 -36.54
N PHE A 620 -12.57 -7.00 -36.60
CA PHE A 620 -13.27 -6.52 -35.42
C PHE A 620 -14.40 -7.49 -35.03
N SER A 621 -14.57 -7.73 -33.74
CA SER A 621 -15.59 -8.61 -33.17
C SER A 621 -16.21 -8.01 -31.91
N GLY A 622 -17.28 -8.60 -31.42
CA GLY A 622 -17.98 -8.17 -30.20
C GLY A 622 -18.40 -6.69 -30.26
N ASP A 623 -18.35 -6.00 -29.11
CA ASP A 623 -18.76 -4.58 -29.03
C ASP A 623 -18.01 -3.65 -29.99
N ALA A 624 -16.78 -3.98 -30.38
CA ALA A 624 -16.00 -3.16 -31.31
C ALA A 624 -16.57 -3.22 -32.75
N LEU A 625 -17.20 -4.30 -33.12
CA LEU A 625 -17.87 -4.46 -34.42
C LEU A 625 -19.09 -3.54 -34.51
N ILE A 626 -19.98 -3.58 -33.51
CA ILE A 626 -21.33 -2.97 -33.62
C ILE A 626 -21.43 -1.55 -33.07
N ARG A 627 -20.50 -1.09 -32.21
CA ARG A 627 -20.60 0.20 -31.50
C ARG A 627 -20.72 1.39 -32.46
N GLY A 628 -21.90 2.04 -32.45
CA GLY A 628 -22.21 3.23 -33.26
C GLY A 628 -22.31 2.94 -34.77
N ALA A 629 -22.52 1.67 -35.16
CA ALA A 629 -22.74 1.22 -36.53
C ALA A 629 -24.09 0.52 -36.72
N MET A 630 -24.96 0.54 -35.72
CA MET A 630 -26.28 -0.08 -35.79
C MET A 630 -27.35 0.93 -36.17
N GLY A 631 -28.23 0.55 -37.12
CA GLY A 631 -29.38 1.35 -37.52
C GLY A 631 -30.54 1.29 -36.51
N ILE A 632 -31.48 2.18 -36.67
CA ILE A 632 -32.64 2.27 -35.78
C ILE A 632 -33.61 1.15 -36.15
N GLY A 633 -33.84 0.21 -35.26
CA GLY A 633 -34.76 -0.91 -35.47
C GLY A 633 -34.09 -2.19 -35.95
N ALA A 634 -32.75 -2.23 -35.90
CA ALA A 634 -31.97 -3.41 -36.27
C ALA A 634 -32.50 -4.69 -35.61
N THR A 635 -32.80 -5.70 -36.41
CA THR A 635 -33.26 -7.00 -35.96
C THR A 635 -32.10 -7.92 -35.61
N ARG A 636 -30.96 -7.77 -36.25
CA ARG A 636 -29.68 -8.39 -35.88
C ARG A 636 -28.90 -7.45 -34.93
N ALA A 637 -29.38 -7.37 -33.67
CA ALA A 637 -28.94 -6.33 -32.70
C ALA A 637 -27.69 -6.71 -31.89
N THR A 638 -27.15 -7.91 -32.05
CA THR A 638 -25.94 -8.37 -31.32
C THR A 638 -24.75 -8.53 -32.27
N ALA A 639 -23.52 -8.42 -31.76
CA ALA A 639 -22.33 -8.66 -32.56
C ALA A 639 -22.34 -10.07 -33.18
N GLU A 640 -22.73 -11.06 -32.40
CA GLU A 640 -22.84 -12.45 -32.84
C GLU A 640 -23.79 -12.62 -34.02
N SER A 641 -25.02 -12.05 -33.95
CA SER A 641 -25.96 -12.13 -35.07
C SER A 641 -25.50 -11.43 -36.33
N VAL A 642 -24.72 -10.34 -36.20
CA VAL A 642 -24.06 -9.64 -37.32
C VAL A 642 -22.93 -10.47 -37.89
N GLU A 643 -22.08 -11.03 -37.03
CA GLU A 643 -20.95 -11.90 -37.43
C GLU A 643 -21.44 -13.14 -38.19
N VAL A 644 -22.45 -13.81 -37.70
CA VAL A 644 -23.09 -14.98 -38.37
C VAL A 644 -23.59 -14.57 -39.75
N TYR A 645 -24.35 -13.47 -39.84
CA TYR A 645 -24.90 -13.00 -41.12
C TYR A 645 -23.82 -12.71 -42.17
N ILE A 646 -22.71 -12.08 -41.75
CA ILE A 646 -21.61 -11.79 -42.66
C ILE A 646 -20.84 -13.07 -43.00
N LYS A 647 -20.58 -13.92 -42.01
CA LYS A 647 -19.80 -15.16 -42.18
C LYS A 647 -20.45 -16.10 -43.19
N GLU A 648 -21.77 -16.26 -43.16
CA GLU A 648 -22.53 -17.09 -44.10
C GLU A 648 -22.34 -16.63 -45.56
N ARG A 649 -22.10 -15.35 -45.81
CA ARG A 649 -21.99 -14.72 -47.14
C ARG A 649 -20.55 -14.46 -47.58
N VAL A 650 -19.57 -14.83 -46.81
CA VAL A 650 -18.14 -14.79 -47.17
C VAL A 650 -17.80 -16.17 -47.75
N PRO A 651 -17.40 -16.27 -49.01
CA PRO A 651 -16.96 -17.55 -49.56
C PRO A 651 -15.82 -18.15 -48.73
N VAL A 652 -15.95 -19.43 -48.41
CA VAL A 652 -14.88 -20.19 -47.75
C VAL A 652 -14.11 -20.91 -48.86
N ASP A 653 -12.79 -20.72 -48.94
CA ASP A 653 -11.97 -21.52 -49.84
C ASP A 653 -12.16 -23.03 -49.50
N LEU A 654 -12.66 -23.82 -50.41
CA LEU A 654 -12.81 -25.29 -50.33
C LEU A 654 -11.44 -25.99 -50.37
#